data_b3b806c3a78906910de34237487c77e7
#
_entry.id   b3b806c3a78906910de34237487c77e7
#
_cell.length_a   1.000
_cell.length_b   1.000
_cell.length_c   1.000
_cell.angle_alpha   90.00
_cell.angle_beta   90.00
_cell.angle_gamma   90.00
#
_symmetry.space_group_name_H-M   'P 1'
#
loop_
_entity.id
_entity.type
_entity.pdbx_description
1 polymer ?
#
loop_
_entity_poly.entity_id
_entity_poly.type
_entity_poly.pdbx_seq_one_letter_code
_entity_poly.pdbx_strand_id
1 'polypeptide(L)'
;MAKTVVVLGVFVVQLIWSSSLYGHANAASPVKFLPGFQGPLPFHLETGYIGVGDVQYFYYFIKSESDPKSDPLMIWLSGGPGCSSLSGLIYDIGPITFVPVEYNGSMPELTINPYSWTKTATIIFLDLPVGTGFSYATIPPAKRSNTLQTTHQAYEFALKWLLEHQEFMSNPLYIGGDSFAGQLVPVITQVISDGNEKGNSPQINLKGYVIGNPVTFLGENNYQFSFAHGMALISDELYESLEENCKGEKYQKKEPGCNINPENVNCVRDIQIFEELTSDIQVGMILDPSCSELQASHKLLSNWRFLDEKHINLVNLNSESSNQCLDYFYALAEYWANDESVQESLHISQGSIGKWERCSNDLDYIYDLDTVVPYHANLSAKGYRSLVYSGDHDMIVPFLSTQAWIRSLNYSIIDEWRPWNVEGQVAGYTRTYSNNMTFATVKGAGHNAPDFKPSECQVMVERWFSSSPLYDLLIKMVTEKLNIKFLPGFQGPLPFELETGYIGVGESEDVQLFYYFTKSESQPESDPIILWLTGGPGCSALSGLLFEIGPFTLEKEKYNGSLPRIVLNPYSWSKVASIIFLDSPVGTGFSYAKTPSALQSSDMQTCHETYEFVRKWLNDHPEFISNPFYVAGDSYSGILVPIISQFISDGNEMGIHPQINLQGYMLGNPLTFPEENDYKIQFAHGMALISDELYESLQVHCNGKYQSVDPSNAKCLQDINTFNERINGLDGAQILDWTCGFAVSMVDDIASQRRRSLHQQLDHHPLSAIKCHIDWYRLSYYWADNESVRDALHIKKGSIGSWTRCNLKLQYKTTTWNSIPYHANLSAKGYRSLIYSGDHDMMVPFLSTQAWIRSLNYSIIDEWRQWIVEGQVAGYTRTYSNQMTFATVKGGGHTAPEYKPPECQAMIERWLSYKPL
;
A
#
# COMPACT_ATOMS: atom_id res chain seq x y z
N MET A 1 -49.29 44.87 -53.15
CA MET A 1 -48.09 45.23 -52.32
C MET A 1 -48.35 45.32 -50.80
N ALA A 2 -49.45 45.93 -50.33
CA ALA A 2 -49.69 46.09 -48.90
C ALA A 2 -49.87 44.73 -48.13
N LYS A 3 -50.49 43.70 -48.71
CA LYS A 3 -50.67 42.39 -48.06
C LYS A 3 -49.32 41.58 -47.95
N THR A 4 -48.39 41.75 -48.86
CA THR A 4 -47.10 41.09 -48.83
C THR A 4 -46.14 41.67 -47.76
N VAL A 5 -46.24 42.99 -47.52
CA VAL A 5 -45.42 43.64 -46.48
C VAL A 5 -45.89 43.27 -45.06
N VAL A 6 -47.20 43.08 -44.84
CA VAL A 6 -47.73 42.66 -43.52
C VAL A 6 -47.34 41.17 -43.20
N VAL A 7 -47.36 40.28 -44.20
CA VAL A 7 -46.96 38.89 -44.00
C VAL A 7 -45.44 38.77 -43.70
N LEU A 8 -44.58 39.54 -44.38
CA LEU A 8 -43.16 39.58 -44.09
C LEU A 8 -42.89 40.19 -42.70
N GLY A 9 -43.61 41.19 -42.27
CA GLY A 9 -43.50 41.83 -40.97
C GLY A 9 -43.86 40.89 -39.81
N VAL A 10 -44.87 40.03 -39.97
CA VAL A 10 -45.30 39.04 -39.00
C VAL A 10 -44.30 37.88 -38.93
N PHE A 11 -43.74 37.44 -40.06
CA PHE A 11 -42.69 36.42 -40.05
C PHE A 11 -41.36 36.90 -39.42
N VAL A 12 -40.94 38.12 -39.62
CA VAL A 12 -39.74 38.71 -38.99
C VAL A 12 -39.95 38.90 -37.50
N VAL A 13 -41.15 39.34 -37.06
CA VAL A 13 -41.47 39.46 -35.64
C VAL A 13 -41.58 38.07 -34.97
N GLN A 14 -42.12 37.06 -35.63
CA GLN A 14 -42.12 35.69 -35.12
C GLN A 14 -40.69 35.10 -35.06
N LEU A 15 -39.82 35.38 -36.05
CA LEU A 15 -38.40 34.97 -35.99
C LEU A 15 -37.63 35.73 -34.89
N ILE A 16 -37.93 36.96 -34.61
CA ILE A 16 -37.28 37.72 -33.48
C ILE A 16 -37.85 37.27 -32.13
N TRP A 17 -39.13 36.86 -32.05
CA TRP A 17 -39.70 36.34 -30.79
C TRP A 17 -39.30 34.87 -30.53
N SER A 18 -39.04 34.06 -31.59
CA SER A 18 -38.50 32.72 -31.40
C SER A 18 -37.01 32.73 -31.03
N SER A 19 -36.23 33.75 -31.41
CA SER A 19 -34.86 33.92 -30.98
C SER A 19 -34.68 34.49 -29.54
N SER A 20 -35.75 35.09 -28.97
CA SER A 20 -35.73 35.60 -27.58
C SER A 20 -36.34 34.64 -26.55
N LEU A 21 -36.75 33.43 -26.96
CA LEU A 21 -37.23 32.34 -26.09
C LEU A 21 -36.23 31.19 -25.91
N TYR A 22 -35.07 31.25 -26.60
CA TYR A 22 -33.91 30.44 -26.19
C TYR A 22 -33.25 31.19 -25.03
N GLY A 23 -33.52 30.72 -23.80
CA GLY A 23 -32.81 31.21 -22.61
C GLY A 23 -31.29 31.17 -22.85
N HIS A 24 -30.58 32.14 -22.31
CA HIS A 24 -29.13 32.18 -22.34
C HIS A 24 -28.56 30.83 -21.90
N ALA A 25 -28.24 29.94 -22.86
CA ALA A 25 -27.22 28.98 -22.61
C ALA A 25 -25.96 29.79 -22.29
N ASN A 26 -25.44 29.67 -21.09
CA ASN A 26 -24.11 30.20 -20.75
C ASN A 26 -23.14 29.49 -21.66
N ALA A 27 -22.70 30.17 -22.73
CA ALA A 27 -21.76 29.61 -23.68
C ALA A 27 -20.51 29.12 -22.93
N ALA A 28 -20.01 27.96 -23.32
CA ALA A 28 -18.76 27.40 -22.83
C ALA A 28 -17.67 28.48 -22.79
N SER A 29 -16.98 28.60 -21.66
CA SER A 29 -16.06 29.73 -21.42
C SER A 29 -14.67 29.21 -21.04
N PRO A 30 -13.60 29.61 -21.79
CA PRO A 30 -12.26 29.20 -21.49
C PRO A 30 -11.73 29.88 -20.22
N VAL A 31 -11.18 29.07 -19.31
CA VAL A 31 -10.54 29.51 -18.06
C VAL A 31 -9.03 29.62 -18.28
N LYS A 32 -8.49 30.83 -18.16
CA LYS A 32 -7.06 31.09 -18.35
C LYS A 32 -6.26 31.19 -17.05
N PHE A 33 -6.92 31.57 -15.98
CA PHE A 33 -6.33 31.74 -14.65
C PHE A 33 -7.24 31.09 -13.61
N LEU A 34 -6.65 30.39 -12.67
CA LEU A 34 -7.36 29.85 -11.50
C LEU A 34 -6.74 30.43 -10.22
N PRO A 35 -7.55 30.89 -9.27
CA PRO A 35 -7.05 31.29 -7.96
C PRO A 35 -6.30 30.13 -7.29
N GLY A 36 -5.16 30.42 -6.69
CA GLY A 36 -4.23 29.40 -6.15
C GLY A 36 -3.19 28.87 -7.13
N PHE A 37 -3.36 29.04 -8.46
CA PHE A 37 -2.37 28.65 -9.45
C PHE A 37 -1.50 29.85 -9.88
N GLN A 38 -0.18 29.67 -9.96
CA GLN A 38 0.75 30.75 -10.30
C GLN A 38 0.84 30.96 -11.82
N GLY A 39 0.24 32.05 -12.31
CA GLY A 39 0.27 32.42 -13.73
C GLY A 39 -0.89 31.83 -14.54
N PRO A 40 -0.83 31.91 -15.89
CA PRO A 40 -1.85 31.31 -16.75
C PRO A 40 -1.72 29.78 -16.76
N LEU A 41 -2.86 29.09 -16.89
CA LEU A 41 -2.85 27.62 -17.02
C LEU A 41 -2.08 27.19 -18.27
N PRO A 42 -1.18 26.19 -18.18
CA PRO A 42 -0.39 25.72 -19.34
C PRO A 42 -1.19 24.75 -20.24
N PHE A 43 -2.45 24.46 -19.91
CA PHE A 43 -3.38 23.60 -20.66
C PHE A 43 -4.70 24.33 -20.93
N HIS A 44 -5.52 23.77 -21.81
CA HIS A 44 -6.82 24.33 -22.13
C HIS A 44 -7.88 23.80 -21.15
N LEU A 45 -8.42 24.65 -20.32
CA LEU A 45 -9.59 24.40 -19.47
C LEU A 45 -10.77 25.21 -19.98
N GLU A 46 -11.93 24.61 -20.06
CA GLU A 46 -13.21 25.23 -20.33
C GLU A 46 -14.22 24.73 -19.31
N THR A 47 -15.12 25.59 -18.89
CA THR A 47 -16.20 25.25 -17.96
C THR A 47 -17.53 25.80 -18.48
N GLY A 48 -18.63 25.17 -18.10
CA GLY A 48 -19.97 25.63 -18.50
C GLY A 48 -21.08 24.75 -18.01
N TYR A 49 -22.28 25.10 -18.44
CA TYR A 49 -23.50 24.36 -18.14
C TYR A 49 -24.15 23.85 -19.40
N ILE A 50 -24.62 22.60 -19.38
CA ILE A 50 -25.53 22.06 -20.42
C ILE A 50 -26.87 21.71 -19.78
N GLY A 51 -27.94 22.33 -20.27
CA GLY A 51 -29.31 22.10 -19.81
C GLY A 51 -29.87 20.78 -20.37
N VAL A 52 -30.32 19.89 -19.47
CA VAL A 52 -31.03 18.65 -19.82
C VAL A 52 -32.36 18.63 -19.08
N GLY A 53 -33.47 18.88 -19.78
CA GLY A 53 -34.75 19.12 -19.15
C GLY A 53 -34.69 20.34 -18.19
N ASP A 54 -35.09 20.11 -16.96
CA ASP A 54 -35.06 21.14 -15.89
C ASP A 54 -33.77 21.08 -15.03
N VAL A 55 -32.70 20.46 -15.53
CA VAL A 55 -31.41 20.36 -14.85
C VAL A 55 -30.33 21.07 -15.65
N GLN A 56 -29.47 21.78 -14.96
CA GLN A 56 -28.24 22.37 -15.50
C GLN A 56 -27.06 21.54 -15.02
N TYR A 57 -26.41 20.82 -15.91
CA TYR A 57 -25.23 20.00 -15.62
C TYR A 57 -23.95 20.79 -15.84
N PHE A 58 -23.17 20.93 -14.81
CA PHE A 58 -21.86 21.60 -14.83
C PHE A 58 -20.76 20.64 -15.27
N TYR A 59 -19.82 21.12 -16.08
CA TYR A 59 -18.69 20.33 -16.52
C TYR A 59 -17.39 21.16 -16.54
N TYR A 60 -16.28 20.43 -16.41
CA TYR A 60 -14.94 20.92 -16.66
C TYR A 60 -14.41 20.13 -17.87
N PHE A 61 -13.91 20.85 -18.87
CA PHE A 61 -13.41 20.23 -20.10
C PHE A 61 -11.93 20.60 -20.29
N ILE A 62 -11.07 19.58 -20.46
CA ILE A 62 -9.65 19.73 -20.67
C ILE A 62 -9.23 18.98 -21.91
N LYS A 63 -8.59 19.69 -22.84
CA LYS A 63 -8.04 19.10 -24.07
C LYS A 63 -6.78 18.29 -23.78
N SER A 64 -6.60 17.19 -24.50
CA SER A 64 -5.36 16.43 -24.49
C SER A 64 -4.15 17.33 -24.74
N GLU A 65 -3.07 17.06 -24.02
CA GLU A 65 -1.78 17.75 -24.17
C GLU A 65 -0.98 17.20 -25.38
N SER A 66 -1.36 16.03 -25.95
CA SER A 66 -0.70 15.40 -27.11
C SER A 66 -1.36 15.83 -28.43
N ASP A 67 -2.41 15.14 -28.88
CA ASP A 67 -3.16 15.48 -30.09
C ASP A 67 -4.68 15.48 -29.85
N PRO A 68 -5.26 16.61 -29.41
CA PRO A 68 -6.68 16.71 -29.10
C PRO A 68 -7.64 16.31 -30.23
N LYS A 69 -7.16 16.27 -31.50
CA LYS A 69 -7.98 15.95 -32.67
C LYS A 69 -8.16 14.46 -32.91
N SER A 70 -7.21 13.64 -32.41
CA SER A 70 -7.19 12.20 -32.63
C SER A 70 -7.23 11.38 -31.34
N ASP A 71 -6.78 11.97 -30.23
CA ASP A 71 -6.76 11.31 -28.92
C ASP A 71 -8.18 10.98 -28.44
N PRO A 72 -8.32 9.96 -27.57
CA PRO A 72 -9.61 9.63 -26.98
C PRO A 72 -10.30 10.81 -26.29
N LEU A 73 -11.61 10.91 -26.44
CA LEU A 73 -12.48 11.75 -25.63
C LEU A 73 -13.06 10.89 -24.51
N MET A 74 -12.95 11.34 -23.26
CA MET A 74 -13.51 10.64 -22.12
C MET A 74 -14.47 11.52 -21.33
N ILE A 75 -15.62 10.99 -20.93
CA ILE A 75 -16.48 11.60 -19.91
C ILE A 75 -16.21 10.88 -18.60
N TRP A 76 -15.70 11.61 -17.61
CA TRP A 76 -15.35 11.10 -16.28
C TRP A 76 -16.41 11.47 -15.25
N LEU A 77 -16.79 10.48 -14.44
CA LEU A 77 -17.75 10.58 -13.35
C LEU A 77 -17.10 10.14 -12.03
N SER A 78 -17.14 10.98 -11.02
CA SER A 78 -16.75 10.58 -9.66
C SER A 78 -17.90 9.90 -8.93
N GLY A 79 -17.57 9.00 -8.01
CA GLY A 79 -18.55 8.14 -7.32
C GLY A 79 -19.47 8.84 -6.31
N GLY A 80 -19.68 8.20 -5.18
CA GLY A 80 -20.53 8.67 -4.09
C GLY A 80 -21.77 7.79 -3.89
N PRO A 81 -22.96 7.98 -4.54
CA PRO A 81 -23.30 9.06 -5.49
C PRO A 81 -23.25 10.45 -4.86
N GLY A 82 -23.04 11.46 -5.69
CA GLY A 82 -23.07 12.87 -5.24
C GLY A 82 -21.69 13.47 -4.99
N CYS A 83 -20.58 12.79 -5.30
CA CYS A 83 -19.25 13.40 -5.28
C CYS A 83 -18.98 14.15 -6.59
N SER A 84 -18.55 15.42 -6.47
CA SER A 84 -18.21 16.26 -7.60
C SER A 84 -17.04 15.72 -8.39
N SER A 85 -17.13 15.74 -9.73
CA SER A 85 -16.04 15.37 -10.63
C SER A 85 -14.86 16.36 -10.59
N LEU A 86 -14.95 17.44 -9.82
CA LEU A 86 -13.80 18.22 -9.38
C LEU A 86 -12.79 17.37 -8.62
N SER A 87 -13.24 16.31 -7.91
CA SER A 87 -12.35 15.32 -7.28
C SER A 87 -11.49 14.63 -8.32
N GLY A 88 -12.09 14.13 -9.40
CA GLY A 88 -11.38 13.52 -10.52
C GLY A 88 -10.39 14.48 -11.19
N LEU A 89 -10.76 15.77 -11.27
CA LEU A 89 -9.90 16.81 -11.85
C LEU A 89 -8.68 17.15 -10.96
N ILE A 90 -8.84 17.21 -9.64
CA ILE A 90 -7.78 17.72 -8.74
C ILE A 90 -7.01 16.61 -8.05
N TYR A 91 -7.65 15.50 -7.68
CA TYR A 91 -7.02 14.45 -6.89
C TYR A 91 -6.62 13.23 -7.72
N ASP A 92 -7.43 12.87 -8.74
CA ASP A 92 -7.24 11.57 -9.40
C ASP A 92 -6.42 11.69 -10.71
N ILE A 93 -7.03 12.23 -11.76
CA ILE A 93 -6.53 12.08 -13.14
C ILE A 93 -6.32 13.38 -13.91
N GLY A 94 -6.71 14.52 -13.33
CA GLY A 94 -6.59 15.82 -13.98
C GLY A 94 -5.19 16.43 -13.91
N PRO A 95 -4.94 17.55 -14.62
CA PRO A 95 -3.60 18.13 -14.79
C PRO A 95 -3.15 19.04 -13.62
N ILE A 96 -4.00 19.27 -12.63
CA ILE A 96 -3.69 20.08 -11.46
C ILE A 96 -4.03 19.33 -10.18
N THR A 97 -3.33 19.67 -9.10
CA THR A 97 -3.59 19.18 -7.75
C THR A 97 -3.25 20.26 -6.73
N PHE A 98 -3.74 20.15 -5.48
CA PHE A 98 -3.33 21.03 -4.40
C PHE A 98 -1.92 20.70 -3.91
N VAL A 99 -1.20 21.75 -3.49
CA VAL A 99 0.02 21.57 -2.70
C VAL A 99 -0.42 21.07 -1.31
N PRO A 100 0.11 19.93 -0.83
CA PRO A 100 -0.32 19.32 0.43
C PRO A 100 0.29 20.09 1.62
N VAL A 101 -0.36 21.18 2.02
CA VAL A 101 0.02 22.02 3.17
C VAL A 101 -1.19 22.21 4.09
N GLU A 102 -0.93 22.41 5.38
CA GLU A 102 -1.97 22.70 6.35
C GLU A 102 -2.69 24.01 5.98
N TYR A 103 -4.05 23.98 6.00
CA TYR A 103 -4.84 25.16 5.68
C TYR A 103 -4.68 26.24 6.74
N ASN A 104 -4.15 27.38 6.31
CA ASN A 104 -3.83 28.53 7.17
C ASN A 104 -4.81 29.70 7.02
N GLY A 105 -5.94 29.49 6.37
CA GLY A 105 -6.94 30.52 6.07
C GLY A 105 -6.69 31.31 4.77
N SER A 106 -5.61 31.03 4.06
CA SER A 106 -5.34 31.59 2.72
C SER A 106 -5.88 30.68 1.60
N MET A 107 -5.94 31.22 0.38
CA MET A 107 -6.29 30.43 -0.82
C MET A 107 -5.39 29.18 -0.96
N PRO A 108 -5.94 27.97 -1.04
CA PRO A 108 -5.15 26.76 -1.31
C PRO A 108 -4.33 26.89 -2.60
N GLU A 109 -3.05 26.54 -2.54
CA GLU A 109 -2.14 26.63 -3.69
C GLU A 109 -2.31 25.40 -4.60
N LEU A 110 -2.39 25.64 -5.93
CA LEU A 110 -2.48 24.62 -6.97
C LEU A 110 -1.14 24.44 -7.68
N THR A 111 -0.82 23.20 -8.02
CA THR A 111 0.36 22.83 -8.80
C THR A 111 0.00 21.86 -9.93
N ILE A 112 0.93 21.65 -10.86
CA ILE A 112 0.74 20.68 -11.97
C ILE A 112 0.86 19.24 -11.48
N ASN A 113 -0.07 18.39 -11.90
CA ASN A 113 0.02 16.96 -11.77
C ASN A 113 0.81 16.38 -12.97
N PRO A 114 2.04 15.87 -12.77
CA PRO A 114 2.84 15.34 -13.87
C PRO A 114 2.34 14.00 -14.44
N TYR A 115 1.38 13.35 -13.76
CA TYR A 115 0.83 12.03 -14.12
C TYR A 115 -0.63 12.09 -14.60
N SER A 116 -1.07 13.26 -15.05
CA SER A 116 -2.43 13.44 -15.58
C SER A 116 -2.72 12.57 -16.80
N TRP A 117 -3.94 12.05 -16.87
CA TRP A 117 -4.43 11.33 -18.05
C TRP A 117 -4.72 12.26 -19.25
N THR A 118 -4.73 13.59 -19.01
CA THR A 118 -4.82 14.58 -20.10
C THR A 118 -3.60 14.55 -21.05
N LYS A 119 -2.54 13.87 -20.67
CA LYS A 119 -1.39 13.62 -21.57
C LYS A 119 -1.74 12.74 -22.78
N THR A 120 -2.80 11.93 -22.68
CA THR A 120 -3.19 10.94 -23.68
C THR A 120 -4.70 10.94 -24.03
N ALA A 121 -5.50 11.75 -23.35
CA ALA A 121 -6.93 11.85 -23.56
C ALA A 121 -7.45 13.27 -23.34
N THR A 122 -8.47 13.65 -24.10
CA THR A 122 -9.31 14.81 -23.82
C THR A 122 -10.38 14.41 -22.82
N ILE A 123 -10.57 15.14 -21.72
CA ILE A 123 -11.44 14.71 -20.62
C ILE A 123 -12.51 15.75 -20.29
N ILE A 124 -13.75 15.30 -20.16
CA ILE A 124 -14.89 16.03 -19.62
C ILE A 124 -15.16 15.50 -18.21
N PHE A 125 -14.93 16.27 -17.18
CA PHE A 125 -15.32 15.96 -15.80
C PHE A 125 -16.73 16.49 -15.59
N LEU A 126 -17.69 15.59 -15.38
CA LEU A 126 -19.11 15.92 -15.33
C LEU A 126 -19.67 15.79 -13.91
N ASP A 127 -20.18 16.86 -13.34
CA ASP A 127 -20.89 16.84 -12.05
C ASP A 127 -22.27 16.17 -12.24
N LEU A 128 -22.37 14.88 -11.89
CA LEU A 128 -23.53 14.02 -12.07
C LEU A 128 -23.73 13.12 -10.84
N PRO A 129 -24.97 12.89 -10.36
CA PRO A 129 -26.30 13.37 -10.81
C PRO A 129 -26.60 14.83 -10.43
N VAL A 130 -27.85 15.27 -10.64
CA VAL A 130 -28.32 16.60 -10.22
C VAL A 130 -28.14 16.80 -8.71
N GLY A 131 -27.63 17.97 -8.31
CA GLY A 131 -27.31 18.32 -6.91
C GLY A 131 -25.89 17.91 -6.50
N THR A 132 -25.08 17.41 -7.43
CA THR A 132 -23.66 17.14 -7.26
C THR A 132 -22.85 18.36 -7.69
N GLY A 133 -21.84 18.72 -6.89
CA GLY A 133 -20.93 19.81 -7.22
C GLY A 133 -21.64 21.12 -7.56
N PHE A 134 -21.43 21.64 -8.77
CA PHE A 134 -22.07 22.84 -9.25
C PHE A 134 -23.33 22.59 -10.11
N SER A 135 -23.75 21.33 -10.34
CA SER A 135 -24.95 20.96 -11.07
C SER A 135 -26.22 21.18 -10.25
N TYR A 136 -27.25 21.79 -10.83
CA TYR A 136 -28.47 22.16 -10.11
C TYR A 136 -29.75 21.96 -10.90
N ALA A 137 -30.86 21.83 -10.18
CA ALA A 137 -32.21 21.80 -10.75
C ALA A 137 -32.81 23.23 -10.84
N THR A 138 -33.43 23.57 -11.96
CA THR A 138 -34.09 24.85 -12.16
C THR A 138 -35.43 24.93 -11.44
N ILE A 139 -36.03 23.77 -11.12
CA ILE A 139 -37.27 23.64 -10.36
C ILE A 139 -37.14 22.56 -9.28
N PRO A 140 -37.80 22.72 -8.09
CA PRO A 140 -37.63 21.79 -6.97
C PRO A 140 -37.91 20.31 -7.29
N PRO A 141 -38.93 19.89 -8.05
CA PRO A 141 -39.17 18.47 -8.37
C PRO A 141 -38.05 17.81 -9.15
N ALA A 142 -37.25 18.57 -9.90
CA ALA A 142 -36.15 18.05 -10.68
C ALA A 142 -34.87 17.76 -9.84
N LYS A 143 -34.86 18.01 -8.54
CA LYS A 143 -33.80 17.63 -7.61
C LYS A 143 -33.74 16.12 -7.35
N ARG A 144 -34.90 15.44 -7.47
CA ARG A 144 -34.99 13.99 -7.28
C ARG A 144 -34.55 13.27 -8.55
N SER A 145 -33.67 12.27 -8.38
CA SER A 145 -33.18 11.44 -9.48
C SER A 145 -33.00 9.97 -9.08
N ASN A 146 -32.71 9.13 -10.06
CA ASN A 146 -32.40 7.72 -9.89
C ASN A 146 -31.36 7.28 -10.93
N THR A 147 -30.83 6.06 -10.80
CA THR A 147 -29.77 5.54 -11.68
C THR A 147 -30.14 5.59 -13.15
N LEU A 148 -31.32 5.07 -13.52
CA LEU A 148 -31.76 5.03 -14.92
C LEU A 148 -32.03 6.43 -15.50
N GLN A 149 -32.64 7.33 -14.74
CA GLN A 149 -32.86 8.73 -15.17
C GLN A 149 -31.52 9.44 -15.38
N THR A 150 -30.61 9.32 -14.42
CA THR A 150 -29.26 9.92 -14.46
C THR A 150 -28.48 9.47 -15.70
N THR A 151 -28.54 8.18 -16.05
CA THR A 151 -27.84 7.65 -17.24
C THR A 151 -28.41 8.16 -18.56
N HIS A 152 -29.72 8.35 -18.65
CA HIS A 152 -30.34 8.99 -19.83
C HIS A 152 -29.98 10.48 -19.93
N GLN A 153 -29.93 11.18 -18.81
CA GLN A 153 -29.51 12.58 -18.78
C GLN A 153 -28.03 12.76 -19.15
N ALA A 154 -27.15 11.83 -18.75
CA ALA A 154 -25.76 11.81 -19.19
C ALA A 154 -25.64 11.60 -20.71
N TYR A 155 -26.48 10.76 -21.31
CA TYR A 155 -26.52 10.57 -22.75
C TYR A 155 -26.98 11.85 -23.47
N GLU A 156 -28.05 12.50 -22.99
CA GLU A 156 -28.50 13.78 -23.55
C GLU A 156 -27.46 14.88 -23.41
N PHE A 157 -26.77 14.94 -22.28
CA PHE A 157 -25.62 15.81 -22.09
C PHE A 157 -24.55 15.58 -23.16
N ALA A 158 -24.12 14.32 -23.35
CA ALA A 158 -23.10 13.95 -24.33
C ALA A 158 -23.49 14.34 -25.78
N LEU A 159 -24.78 14.14 -26.16
CA LEU A 159 -25.29 14.57 -27.48
C LEU A 159 -25.21 16.08 -27.64
N LYS A 160 -25.65 16.85 -26.65
CA LYS A 160 -25.67 18.32 -26.70
C LYS A 160 -24.26 18.88 -26.70
N TRP A 161 -23.38 18.35 -25.85
CA TRP A 161 -21.97 18.76 -25.79
C TRP A 161 -21.28 18.55 -27.14
N LEU A 162 -21.45 17.38 -27.77
CA LEU A 162 -20.88 17.09 -29.10
C LEU A 162 -21.48 17.96 -30.22
N LEU A 163 -22.72 18.41 -30.10
CA LEU A 163 -23.28 19.36 -31.05
C LEU A 163 -22.67 20.77 -30.93
N GLU A 164 -22.24 21.14 -29.73
CA GLU A 164 -21.54 22.40 -29.46
C GLU A 164 -20.04 22.31 -29.81
N HIS A 165 -19.46 21.11 -29.73
CA HIS A 165 -18.02 20.81 -29.95
C HIS A 165 -17.83 19.84 -31.12
N GLN A 166 -18.29 20.21 -32.30
CA GLN A 166 -18.32 19.33 -33.50
C GLN A 166 -16.92 18.81 -33.92
N GLU A 167 -15.84 19.49 -33.52
CA GLU A 167 -14.47 19.08 -33.77
C GLU A 167 -14.10 17.74 -33.08
N PHE A 168 -14.82 17.34 -32.03
CA PHE A 168 -14.60 16.08 -31.29
C PHE A 168 -15.52 14.92 -31.72
N MET A 169 -16.41 15.11 -32.68
CA MET A 169 -17.34 14.05 -33.13
C MET A 169 -16.65 12.80 -33.67
N SER A 170 -15.43 12.95 -34.22
CA SER A 170 -14.66 11.83 -34.76
C SER A 170 -13.79 11.13 -33.72
N ASN A 171 -13.53 11.76 -32.56
CA ASN A 171 -12.69 11.19 -31.52
C ASN A 171 -13.31 9.92 -30.95
N PRO A 172 -12.49 8.89 -30.64
CA PRO A 172 -12.97 7.71 -29.91
C PRO A 172 -13.52 8.10 -28.55
N LEU A 173 -14.83 7.89 -28.29
CA LEU A 173 -15.43 8.20 -26.98
C LEU A 173 -15.33 7.00 -26.05
N TYR A 174 -14.93 7.29 -24.81
CA TYR A 174 -14.98 6.40 -23.67
C TYR A 174 -15.75 7.04 -22.51
N ILE A 175 -16.51 6.22 -21.77
CA ILE A 175 -17.11 6.65 -20.50
C ILE A 175 -16.21 6.15 -19.37
N GLY A 176 -15.82 7.02 -18.44
CA GLY A 176 -14.95 6.67 -17.32
C GLY A 176 -15.55 7.04 -15.98
N GLY A 177 -15.06 6.44 -14.90
CA GLY A 177 -15.42 6.81 -13.54
C GLY A 177 -14.90 5.82 -12.51
N ASP A 178 -15.12 6.15 -11.23
CA ASP A 178 -14.67 5.38 -10.08
C ASP A 178 -15.81 5.08 -9.10
N SER A 179 -15.62 4.09 -8.22
CA SER A 179 -16.53 3.85 -7.09
C SER A 179 -17.98 3.62 -7.54
N PHE A 180 -18.92 4.42 -7.01
CA PHE A 180 -20.35 4.34 -7.40
C PHE A 180 -20.58 4.60 -8.90
N ALA A 181 -19.69 5.29 -9.60
CA ALA A 181 -19.81 5.42 -11.06
C ALA A 181 -19.76 4.05 -11.78
N GLY A 182 -19.30 2.98 -11.12
CA GLY A 182 -19.45 1.60 -11.58
C GLY A 182 -20.90 1.18 -11.84
N GLN A 183 -21.88 1.78 -11.15
CA GLN A 183 -23.32 1.62 -11.42
C GLN A 183 -23.79 2.44 -12.64
N LEU A 184 -23.13 3.56 -12.96
CA LEU A 184 -23.55 4.50 -14.00
C LEU A 184 -22.87 4.22 -15.34
N VAL A 185 -21.56 4.05 -15.35
CA VAL A 185 -20.72 3.97 -16.56
C VAL A 185 -21.17 2.88 -17.54
N PRO A 186 -21.40 1.61 -17.16
CA PRO A 186 -21.84 0.59 -18.10
C PRO A 186 -23.26 0.86 -18.63
N VAL A 187 -24.13 1.45 -17.79
CA VAL A 187 -25.51 1.78 -18.23
C VAL A 187 -25.50 2.96 -19.21
N ILE A 188 -24.74 4.03 -18.95
CA ILE A 188 -24.56 5.15 -19.89
C ILE A 188 -24.00 4.65 -21.22
N THR A 189 -22.96 3.81 -21.15
CA THR A 189 -22.35 3.19 -22.35
C THR A 189 -23.36 2.40 -23.15
N GLN A 190 -24.25 1.64 -22.49
CA GLN A 190 -25.37 0.92 -23.15
C GLN A 190 -26.39 1.86 -23.77
N VAL A 191 -26.81 2.92 -23.07
CA VAL A 191 -27.77 3.90 -23.58
C VAL A 191 -27.24 4.61 -24.82
N ILE A 192 -25.94 4.96 -24.85
CA ILE A 192 -25.28 5.52 -26.04
C ILE A 192 -25.25 4.50 -27.18
N SER A 193 -24.86 3.26 -26.88
CA SER A 193 -24.86 2.17 -27.89
C SER A 193 -26.25 1.98 -28.51
N ASP A 194 -27.28 1.90 -27.68
CA ASP A 194 -28.67 1.75 -28.14
C ASP A 194 -29.15 2.97 -28.94
N GLY A 195 -28.73 4.18 -28.58
CA GLY A 195 -28.99 5.39 -29.34
C GLY A 195 -28.36 5.37 -30.73
N ASN A 196 -27.13 4.90 -30.85
CA ASN A 196 -26.44 4.71 -32.12
C ASN A 196 -27.16 3.67 -33.00
N GLU A 197 -27.54 2.54 -32.42
CA GLU A 197 -28.29 1.47 -33.15
C GLU A 197 -29.66 1.93 -33.64
N LYS A 198 -30.35 2.80 -32.89
CA LYS A 198 -31.61 3.42 -33.28
C LYS A 198 -31.43 4.51 -34.34
N GLY A 199 -30.22 4.85 -34.70
CA GLY A 199 -29.92 5.88 -35.69
C GLY A 199 -30.08 7.31 -35.17
N ASN A 200 -29.98 7.54 -33.84
CA ASN A 200 -29.99 8.88 -33.27
C ASN A 200 -28.82 9.73 -33.81
N SER A 201 -29.06 11.02 -34.01
CA SER A 201 -28.04 11.94 -34.53
C SER A 201 -27.74 13.05 -33.51
N PRO A 202 -26.45 13.38 -33.30
CA PRO A 202 -25.26 12.81 -33.92
C PRO A 202 -24.97 11.38 -33.48
N GLN A 203 -24.33 10.59 -34.37
CA GLN A 203 -23.80 9.29 -33.97
C GLN A 203 -22.52 9.48 -33.16
N ILE A 204 -22.46 8.85 -32.01
CA ILE A 204 -21.31 8.97 -31.10
C ILE A 204 -20.31 7.85 -31.41
N ASN A 205 -19.02 8.21 -31.62
CA ASN A 205 -17.95 7.24 -31.91
C ASN A 205 -17.50 6.46 -30.63
N LEU A 206 -18.49 5.79 -30.00
CA LEU A 206 -18.27 5.03 -28.74
C LEU A 206 -17.32 3.85 -28.97
N LYS A 207 -16.32 3.66 -28.10
CA LYS A 207 -15.34 2.57 -28.15
C LYS A 207 -15.34 1.67 -26.92
N GLY A 208 -15.78 2.17 -25.78
CA GLY A 208 -15.81 1.40 -24.54
C GLY A 208 -15.86 2.26 -23.28
N TYR A 209 -15.37 1.70 -22.18
CA TYR A 209 -15.41 2.36 -20.87
C TYR A 209 -14.24 1.96 -19.97
N VAL A 210 -13.99 2.80 -18.94
CA VAL A 210 -12.93 2.62 -17.92
C VAL A 210 -13.56 2.79 -16.55
N ILE A 211 -13.42 1.83 -15.64
CA ILE A 211 -13.96 1.93 -14.29
C ILE A 211 -12.91 1.50 -13.23
N GLY A 212 -12.76 2.35 -12.20
CA GLY A 212 -11.89 2.10 -11.05
C GLY A 212 -12.66 1.73 -9.80
N ASN A 213 -12.23 0.67 -9.08
CA ASN A 213 -12.82 0.24 -7.81
C ASN A 213 -14.38 0.26 -7.84
N PRO A 214 -15.01 -0.39 -8.85
CA PRO A 214 -16.41 -0.13 -9.20
C PRO A 214 -17.40 -0.84 -8.30
N VAL A 215 -18.40 -0.12 -7.80
CA VAL A 215 -19.62 -0.71 -7.23
C VAL A 215 -20.46 -1.27 -8.37
N THR A 216 -20.78 -2.57 -8.35
CA THR A 216 -21.41 -3.27 -9.49
C THR A 216 -22.70 -4.00 -9.12
N PHE A 217 -22.84 -4.48 -7.88
CA PHE A 217 -24.04 -5.19 -7.41
C PHE A 217 -24.29 -5.02 -5.91
N LEU A 218 -25.51 -5.22 -5.47
CA LEU A 218 -25.84 -5.22 -4.03
C LEU A 218 -25.21 -6.43 -3.32
N GLY A 219 -24.53 -6.20 -2.20
CA GLY A 219 -23.88 -7.23 -1.41
C GLY A 219 -22.35 -7.33 -1.64
N GLU A 220 -21.77 -6.41 -2.38
CA GLU A 220 -20.31 -6.32 -2.53
C GLU A 220 -19.59 -6.15 -1.19
N ASN A 221 -20.22 -5.48 -0.22
CA ASN A 221 -19.65 -5.25 1.11
C ASN A 221 -19.34 -6.56 1.87
N ASN A 222 -19.96 -7.68 1.53
CA ASN A 222 -19.64 -8.98 2.15
C ASN A 222 -18.18 -9.40 1.86
N TYR A 223 -17.60 -8.94 0.75
CA TYR A 223 -16.19 -9.22 0.42
C TYR A 223 -15.20 -8.47 1.32
N GLN A 224 -15.66 -7.49 2.12
CA GLN A 224 -14.83 -6.83 3.13
C GLN A 224 -14.34 -7.82 4.21
N PHE A 225 -15.11 -8.84 4.52
CA PHE A 225 -14.72 -9.88 5.50
C PHE A 225 -13.52 -10.70 4.99
N SER A 226 -13.63 -11.23 3.77
CA SER A 226 -12.54 -12.00 3.14
C SER A 226 -11.30 -11.12 2.90
N PHE A 227 -11.50 -9.86 2.52
CA PHE A 227 -10.43 -8.90 2.34
C PHE A 227 -9.72 -8.60 3.67
N ALA A 228 -10.48 -8.27 4.72
CA ALA A 228 -9.92 -7.96 6.04
C ALA A 228 -9.17 -9.16 6.63
N HIS A 229 -9.65 -10.38 6.42
CA HIS A 229 -8.95 -11.59 6.79
C HIS A 229 -7.62 -11.75 6.02
N GLY A 230 -7.65 -11.57 4.69
CA GLY A 230 -6.45 -11.63 3.84
C GLY A 230 -5.39 -10.58 4.18
N MET A 231 -5.83 -9.43 4.71
CA MET A 231 -4.97 -8.31 5.16
C MET A 231 -4.63 -8.37 6.66
N ALA A 232 -4.89 -9.48 7.35
CA ALA A 232 -4.64 -9.67 8.78
C ALA A 232 -5.32 -8.62 9.70
N LEU A 233 -6.43 -8.03 9.26
CA LEU A 233 -7.20 -7.07 10.06
C LEU A 233 -8.15 -7.77 11.05
N ILE A 234 -8.56 -9.00 10.74
CA ILE A 234 -9.38 -9.85 11.61
C ILE A 234 -8.74 -11.23 11.78
N SER A 235 -9.11 -11.92 12.88
CA SER A 235 -8.60 -13.27 13.13
C SER A 235 -9.34 -14.33 12.31
N ASP A 236 -8.73 -15.52 12.19
CA ASP A 236 -9.34 -16.68 11.52
C ASP A 236 -10.68 -17.06 12.15
N GLU A 237 -10.78 -17.03 13.50
CA GLU A 237 -11.98 -17.44 14.20
C GLU A 237 -13.16 -16.49 13.93
N LEU A 238 -12.89 -15.17 13.86
CA LEU A 238 -13.94 -14.22 13.52
C LEU A 238 -14.34 -14.38 12.04
N TYR A 239 -13.38 -14.59 11.15
CA TYR A 239 -13.67 -14.81 9.73
C TYR A 239 -14.51 -16.07 9.51
N GLU A 240 -14.12 -17.21 10.13
CA GLU A 240 -14.88 -18.47 10.07
C GLU A 240 -16.31 -18.29 10.65
N SER A 241 -16.44 -17.52 11.76
CA SER A 241 -17.73 -17.21 12.38
C SER A 241 -18.63 -16.35 11.47
N LEU A 242 -18.05 -15.34 10.80
CA LEU A 242 -18.76 -14.49 9.82
C LEU A 242 -19.24 -15.31 8.61
N GLU A 243 -18.39 -16.19 8.07
CA GLU A 243 -18.71 -17.07 6.93
C GLU A 243 -19.84 -18.07 7.28
N GLU A 244 -19.87 -18.59 8.52
CA GLU A 244 -20.90 -19.51 8.98
C GLU A 244 -22.21 -18.79 9.32
N ASN A 245 -22.14 -17.75 10.15
CA ASN A 245 -23.31 -17.09 10.73
C ASN A 245 -23.98 -16.10 9.77
N CYS A 246 -23.21 -15.42 8.91
CA CYS A 246 -23.71 -14.38 8.00
C CYS A 246 -23.95 -14.87 6.58
N LYS A 247 -23.89 -16.18 6.34
CA LYS A 247 -24.12 -16.78 5.02
C LYS A 247 -25.48 -16.42 4.44
N GLY A 248 -25.48 -15.69 3.33
CA GLY A 248 -26.71 -15.24 2.65
C GLY A 248 -27.27 -13.89 3.13
N GLU A 249 -26.71 -13.31 4.19
CA GLU A 249 -27.01 -11.94 4.61
C GLU A 249 -26.27 -10.95 3.72
N LYS A 250 -26.82 -9.72 3.57
CA LYS A 250 -26.16 -8.63 2.82
C LYS A 250 -25.72 -7.55 3.80
N TYR A 251 -24.40 -7.44 4.01
CA TYR A 251 -23.81 -6.41 4.86
C TYR A 251 -23.79 -5.05 4.14
N GLN A 252 -24.29 -4.00 4.81
CA GLN A 252 -24.21 -2.62 4.34
C GLN A 252 -23.89 -1.70 5.52
N LYS A 253 -22.71 -1.06 5.50
CA LYS A 253 -22.28 -0.09 6.51
C LYS A 253 -22.98 1.25 6.25
N LYS A 254 -23.79 1.76 7.19
CA LYS A 254 -24.39 3.12 7.22
C LYS A 254 -25.74 3.38 6.56
N GLU A 255 -26.56 2.42 6.11
CA GLU A 255 -27.93 2.75 5.74
C GLU A 255 -28.94 2.23 6.79
N PRO A 256 -30.02 3.01 7.11
CA PRO A 256 -31.13 2.50 7.89
C PRO A 256 -31.93 1.50 7.04
N GLY A 257 -31.56 0.23 7.11
CA GLY A 257 -32.08 -0.85 6.29
C GLY A 257 -31.07 -1.95 6.03
N CYS A 258 -30.10 -2.13 6.92
CA CYS A 258 -29.22 -3.29 6.93
C CYS A 258 -30.05 -4.56 6.68
N ASN A 259 -29.86 -5.22 5.51
CA ASN A 259 -30.60 -6.43 5.14
C ASN A 259 -30.10 -7.68 5.90
N ILE A 260 -29.49 -7.46 7.06
CA ILE A 260 -29.17 -8.52 8.02
C ILE A 260 -30.44 -8.76 8.83
N ASN A 261 -30.88 -10.01 8.86
CA ASN A 261 -32.00 -10.38 9.71
C ASN A 261 -31.65 -10.08 11.18
N PRO A 262 -32.35 -9.14 11.86
CA PRO A 262 -32.07 -8.81 13.27
C PRO A 262 -32.23 -10.00 14.22
N GLU A 263 -32.95 -11.01 13.78
CA GLU A 263 -33.12 -12.29 14.54
C GLU A 263 -31.87 -13.18 14.45
N ASN A 264 -30.97 -12.93 13.49
CA ASN A 264 -29.66 -13.60 13.36
C ASN A 264 -28.65 -12.98 14.33
N VAL A 265 -28.87 -13.19 15.63
CA VAL A 265 -28.10 -12.56 16.71
C VAL A 265 -26.58 -12.85 16.60
N ASN A 266 -26.19 -14.03 16.09
CA ASN A 266 -24.80 -14.39 15.92
C ASN A 266 -24.12 -13.57 14.84
N CYS A 267 -24.74 -13.45 13.65
CA CYS A 267 -24.22 -12.62 12.58
C CYS A 267 -24.13 -11.14 12.99
N VAL A 268 -25.18 -10.62 13.66
CA VAL A 268 -25.15 -9.22 14.16
C VAL A 268 -23.99 -9.00 15.13
N ARG A 269 -23.75 -9.93 16.06
CA ARG A 269 -22.63 -9.84 17.00
C ARG A 269 -21.28 -9.88 16.27
N ASP A 270 -21.10 -10.80 15.34
CA ASP A 270 -19.83 -10.99 14.61
C ASP A 270 -19.51 -9.75 13.75
N ILE A 271 -20.53 -9.13 13.15
CA ILE A 271 -20.40 -7.85 12.43
C ILE A 271 -20.05 -6.71 13.39
N GLN A 272 -20.63 -6.64 14.59
CA GLN A 272 -20.26 -5.62 15.57
C GLN A 272 -18.78 -5.73 15.96
N ILE A 273 -18.27 -6.95 16.16
CA ILE A 273 -16.84 -7.18 16.44
C ILE A 273 -15.99 -6.76 15.23
N PHE A 274 -16.41 -7.11 14.02
CA PHE A 274 -15.73 -6.69 12.78
C PHE A 274 -15.65 -5.16 12.67
N GLU A 275 -16.77 -4.45 12.89
CA GLU A 275 -16.82 -3.00 12.85
C GLU A 275 -15.98 -2.35 13.95
N GLU A 276 -15.95 -2.93 15.15
CA GLU A 276 -15.09 -2.47 16.24
C GLU A 276 -13.61 -2.60 15.89
N LEU A 277 -13.19 -3.77 15.36
CA LEU A 277 -11.81 -4.01 14.96
C LEU A 277 -11.34 -3.12 13.79
N THR A 278 -12.25 -2.72 12.91
CA THR A 278 -11.92 -1.91 11.73
C THR A 278 -12.29 -0.44 11.88
N SER A 279 -12.76 0.01 13.06
CA SER A 279 -13.25 1.38 13.32
C SER A 279 -12.20 2.45 13.05
N ASP A 280 -10.94 2.19 13.41
CA ASP A 280 -9.83 3.14 13.31
C ASP A 280 -8.93 2.86 12.08
N ILE A 281 -9.43 2.08 11.12
CA ILE A 281 -8.78 1.85 9.82
C ILE A 281 -9.33 2.84 8.79
N GLN A 282 -8.46 3.47 7.99
CA GLN A 282 -8.88 4.22 6.82
C GLN A 282 -9.30 3.23 5.72
N VAL A 283 -10.62 2.96 5.63
CA VAL A 283 -11.15 1.89 4.77
C VAL A 283 -10.91 2.12 3.28
N GLY A 284 -10.71 3.36 2.86
CA GLY A 284 -10.35 3.69 1.45
C GLY A 284 -8.91 3.41 1.09
N MET A 285 -8.03 3.34 2.07
CA MET A 285 -6.62 2.96 1.94
C MET A 285 -6.11 2.44 3.28
N ILE A 286 -6.15 1.15 3.46
CA ILE A 286 -5.89 0.55 4.79
C ILE A 286 -4.48 0.77 5.33
N LEU A 287 -3.54 1.21 4.51
CA LEU A 287 -2.17 1.57 4.93
C LEU A 287 -2.06 3.02 5.41
N ASP A 288 -3.02 3.87 5.05
CA ASP A 288 -3.01 5.28 5.44
C ASP A 288 -3.45 5.48 6.90
N PRO A 289 -2.99 6.57 7.54
CA PRO A 289 -3.46 6.96 8.87
C PRO A 289 -4.98 7.25 8.88
N SER A 290 -5.67 6.82 9.96
CA SER A 290 -7.05 7.25 10.22
C SER A 290 -7.05 8.65 10.83
N CYS A 291 -7.99 9.49 10.39
CA CYS A 291 -8.11 10.89 10.81
C CYS A 291 -9.24 11.11 11.84
N SER A 292 -9.54 10.13 12.70
CA SER A 292 -10.68 10.13 13.64
C SER A 292 -10.75 11.35 14.55
N GLU A 293 -9.65 11.97 14.96
CA GLU A 293 -9.63 13.19 15.75
C GLU A 293 -10.09 14.44 14.97
N LEU A 294 -9.94 14.44 13.63
CA LEU A 294 -10.39 15.55 12.77
C LEU A 294 -11.88 15.52 12.47
N GLN A 295 -12.54 14.37 12.48
CA GLN A 295 -14.00 14.28 12.37
C GLN A 295 -14.71 14.95 13.54
N ALA A 296 -14.11 14.98 14.73
CA ALA A 296 -14.59 15.78 15.84
C ALA A 296 -14.48 17.30 15.57
N SER A 297 -13.47 17.74 14.83
CA SER A 297 -13.24 19.14 14.44
C SER A 297 -14.21 19.60 13.35
N HIS A 298 -14.55 18.76 12.37
CA HIS A 298 -15.55 19.09 11.34
C HIS A 298 -16.95 19.29 11.90
N LYS A 299 -17.36 18.57 12.94
CA LYS A 299 -18.60 18.85 13.69
C LYS A 299 -18.53 20.17 14.47
N LEU A 300 -17.34 20.62 14.86
CA LEU A 300 -17.12 21.93 15.49
C LEU A 300 -17.15 23.06 14.45
N LEU A 301 -16.58 22.85 13.25
CA LEU A 301 -16.56 23.85 12.17
C LEU A 301 -17.93 24.14 11.57
N SER A 302 -18.86 23.17 11.53
CA SER A 302 -20.25 23.42 11.13
C SER A 302 -21.03 24.30 12.11
N ASN A 303 -20.57 24.43 13.35
CA ASN A 303 -21.15 25.28 14.41
C ASN A 303 -20.46 26.65 14.56
N TRP A 304 -19.48 27.01 13.71
CA TRP A 304 -18.64 28.22 13.88
C TRP A 304 -19.26 29.54 13.49
N ARG A 305 -20.57 29.66 13.26
CA ARG A 305 -21.24 30.92 13.01
C ARG A 305 -21.56 31.77 14.26
N PHE A 306 -21.19 31.37 15.48
CA PHE A 306 -21.61 32.01 16.72
C PHE A 306 -20.55 32.17 17.83
N LEU A 307 -19.25 32.22 17.56
CA LEU A 307 -18.28 32.53 18.62
C LEU A 307 -17.34 33.68 18.22
N ASP A 308 -17.40 34.72 19.01
CA ASP A 308 -16.69 36.00 18.96
C ASP A 308 -15.16 35.84 19.19
N GLU A 309 -14.37 36.75 18.62
CA GLU A 309 -12.91 36.77 18.44
C GLU A 309 -12.03 36.76 19.72
N LYS A 310 -12.44 36.20 20.83
CA LYS A 310 -11.57 36.12 22.03
C LYS A 310 -11.56 34.72 22.65
N HIS A 311 -10.33 34.20 22.74
CA HIS A 311 -9.91 32.96 23.42
C HIS A 311 -10.01 31.64 22.64
N ILE A 312 -9.12 31.46 21.65
CA ILE A 312 -8.66 30.12 21.27
C ILE A 312 -7.16 30.07 21.52
N ASN A 313 -6.76 29.48 22.63
CA ASN A 313 -5.41 28.93 22.79
C ASN A 313 -5.36 27.68 21.89
N LEU A 314 -4.73 27.83 20.73
CA LEU A 314 -4.34 26.73 19.87
C LEU A 314 -3.47 25.78 20.69
N VAL A 315 -4.01 24.61 20.97
CA VAL A 315 -3.21 23.47 21.42
C VAL A 315 -2.13 23.26 20.37
N ASN A 316 -0.86 23.30 20.78
CA ASN A 316 0.29 23.06 19.95
C ASN A 316 0.21 21.65 19.35
N LEU A 317 -0.32 21.53 18.13
CA LEU A 317 -0.17 20.35 17.28
C LEU A 317 1.20 20.44 16.57
N ASN A 318 2.28 20.36 17.35
CA ASN A 318 3.61 20.08 16.82
C ASN A 318 3.76 18.58 16.64
N SER A 319 3.10 18.03 15.60
CA SER A 319 3.42 16.70 15.14
C SER A 319 3.54 16.72 13.62
N GLU A 320 4.66 16.21 13.12
CA GLU A 320 4.92 16.01 11.68
C GLU A 320 3.88 15.08 11.01
N SER A 321 2.98 14.48 11.79
CA SER A 321 1.88 13.60 11.35
C SER A 321 0.66 14.31 10.78
N SER A 322 0.47 15.62 11.00
CA SER A 322 -0.72 16.36 10.51
C SER A 322 -0.76 16.50 8.97
N ASN A 323 0.37 16.42 8.29
CA ASN A 323 0.47 16.54 6.83
C ASN A 323 0.18 15.22 6.06
N GLN A 324 -0.17 14.12 6.75
CA GLN A 324 -0.37 12.80 6.14
C GLN A 324 -1.84 12.34 6.12
N CYS A 325 -2.78 13.17 6.56
CA CYS A 325 -4.18 12.82 6.60
C CYS A 325 -4.90 13.17 5.27
N LEU A 326 -5.42 12.15 4.58
CA LEU A 326 -6.10 12.28 3.30
C LEU A 326 -7.37 13.15 3.38
N ASP A 327 -8.17 13.01 4.45
CA ASP A 327 -9.39 13.82 4.67
C ASP A 327 -9.06 15.31 4.77
N TYR A 328 -7.91 15.64 5.35
CA TYR A 328 -7.43 17.02 5.43
C TYR A 328 -7.08 17.59 4.05
N PHE A 329 -6.43 16.77 3.22
CA PHE A 329 -6.11 17.12 1.84
C PHE A 329 -7.38 17.33 1.00
N TYR A 330 -8.40 16.47 1.16
CA TYR A 330 -9.67 16.63 0.48
C TYR A 330 -10.46 17.87 0.94
N ALA A 331 -10.30 18.32 2.20
CA ALA A 331 -10.93 19.53 2.69
C ALA A 331 -10.46 20.81 1.97
N LEU A 332 -9.26 20.82 1.36
CA LEU A 332 -8.76 21.97 0.58
C LEU A 332 -9.69 22.32 -0.58
N ALA A 333 -10.31 21.32 -1.22
CA ALA A 333 -11.26 21.56 -2.31
C ALA A 333 -12.52 22.29 -1.82
N GLU A 334 -12.99 22.04 -0.60
CA GLU A 334 -14.16 22.76 -0.06
C GLU A 334 -13.84 24.23 0.21
N TYR A 335 -12.66 24.53 0.74
CA TYR A 335 -12.24 25.93 0.92
C TYR A 335 -12.08 26.64 -0.42
N TRP A 336 -11.44 25.97 -1.39
CA TRP A 336 -11.16 26.51 -2.70
C TRP A 336 -12.45 26.74 -3.51
N ALA A 337 -13.30 25.74 -3.65
CA ALA A 337 -14.50 25.78 -4.50
C ALA A 337 -15.61 26.73 -3.96
N ASN A 338 -15.57 27.05 -2.65
CA ASN A 338 -16.50 28.02 -2.05
C ASN A 338 -16.00 29.47 -2.09
N ASP A 339 -14.79 29.72 -2.55
CA ASP A 339 -14.27 31.08 -2.71
C ASP A 339 -14.94 31.80 -3.89
N GLU A 340 -15.39 33.04 -3.70
CA GLU A 340 -16.09 33.83 -4.73
C GLU A 340 -15.23 34.02 -6.00
N SER A 341 -13.92 34.22 -5.84
CA SER A 341 -13.01 34.41 -6.98
C SER A 341 -12.80 33.12 -7.80
N VAL A 342 -12.90 31.96 -7.16
CA VAL A 342 -12.86 30.66 -7.82
C VAL A 342 -14.16 30.43 -8.60
N GLN A 343 -15.31 30.66 -7.97
CA GLN A 343 -16.62 30.51 -8.62
C GLN A 343 -16.75 31.46 -9.83
N GLU A 344 -16.26 32.68 -9.70
CA GLU A 344 -16.23 33.66 -10.81
C GLU A 344 -15.31 33.15 -11.95
N SER A 345 -14.11 32.65 -11.61
CA SER A 345 -13.14 32.12 -12.58
C SER A 345 -13.64 30.86 -13.30
N LEU A 346 -14.42 30.02 -12.61
CA LEU A 346 -15.06 28.81 -13.17
C LEU A 346 -16.40 29.11 -13.87
N HIS A 347 -16.84 30.36 -13.94
CA HIS A 347 -18.11 30.82 -14.55
C HIS A 347 -19.36 30.17 -13.90
N ILE A 348 -19.34 29.98 -12.57
CA ILE A 348 -20.47 29.43 -11.84
C ILE A 348 -21.64 30.39 -11.84
N SER A 349 -22.86 29.90 -12.08
CA SER A 349 -24.09 30.68 -12.02
C SER A 349 -24.36 31.08 -10.57
N GLN A 350 -24.28 32.38 -10.28
CA GLN A 350 -24.45 32.91 -8.91
C GLN A 350 -25.80 32.51 -8.30
N GLY A 351 -25.78 31.99 -7.08
CA GLY A 351 -26.97 31.57 -6.35
C GLY A 351 -27.63 30.29 -6.87
N SER A 352 -27.02 29.59 -7.82
CA SER A 352 -27.52 28.32 -8.35
C SER A 352 -27.45 27.17 -7.36
N ILE A 353 -26.42 27.15 -6.53
CA ILE A 353 -26.23 26.20 -5.42
C ILE A 353 -26.02 26.96 -4.11
N GLY A 354 -26.11 26.26 -2.98
CA GLY A 354 -25.69 26.75 -1.66
C GLY A 354 -24.16 26.65 -1.49
N LYS A 355 -23.72 26.12 -0.34
CA LYS A 355 -22.31 25.76 -0.12
C LYS A 355 -21.97 24.58 -1.03
N TRP A 356 -20.85 24.67 -1.73
CA TRP A 356 -20.29 23.51 -2.45
C TRP A 356 -19.70 22.51 -1.45
N GLU A 357 -20.00 21.25 -1.65
CA GLU A 357 -19.48 20.12 -0.89
C GLU A 357 -18.85 19.12 -1.85
N ARG A 358 -17.72 18.51 -1.45
CA ARG A 358 -17.05 17.51 -2.29
C ARG A 358 -17.97 16.33 -2.60
N CYS A 359 -18.70 15.85 -1.60
CA CYS A 359 -19.71 14.81 -1.75
C CYS A 359 -20.98 15.24 -1.01
N SER A 360 -22.09 15.40 -1.73
CA SER A 360 -23.37 15.81 -1.15
C SER A 360 -24.04 14.65 -0.43
N ASN A 361 -24.26 14.82 0.89
CA ASN A 361 -25.00 13.83 1.71
C ASN A 361 -26.52 14.02 1.64
N ASP A 362 -27.00 15.17 1.15
CA ASP A 362 -28.42 15.54 1.05
C ASP A 362 -29.03 15.27 -0.34
N LEU A 363 -28.42 14.34 -1.10
CA LEU A 363 -28.85 14.01 -2.43
C LEU A 363 -30.16 13.20 -2.41
N ASP A 364 -31.21 13.69 -3.07
CA ASP A 364 -32.48 12.95 -3.25
C ASP A 364 -32.37 11.93 -4.39
N TYR A 365 -31.65 10.83 -4.10
CA TYR A 365 -31.28 9.81 -5.08
C TYR A 365 -31.88 8.44 -4.75
N ILE A 366 -32.43 7.76 -5.75
CA ILE A 366 -33.01 6.43 -5.61
C ILE A 366 -32.12 5.40 -6.34
N TYR A 367 -31.71 4.38 -5.61
CA TYR A 367 -31.02 3.21 -6.17
C TYR A 367 -32.08 2.28 -6.79
N ASP A 368 -32.23 2.29 -8.11
CA ASP A 368 -33.23 1.52 -8.86
C ASP A 368 -32.61 0.35 -9.66
N LEU A 369 -31.34 0.06 -9.45
CA LEU A 369 -30.63 -1.10 -10.03
C LEU A 369 -29.91 -1.91 -8.95
N ASP A 370 -30.29 -3.19 -8.80
CA ASP A 370 -29.62 -4.11 -7.89
C ASP A 370 -28.24 -4.58 -8.40
N THR A 371 -28.08 -4.59 -9.74
CA THR A 371 -26.82 -5.02 -10.40
C THR A 371 -26.72 -4.48 -11.81
N VAL A 372 -25.52 -4.12 -12.22
CA VAL A 372 -25.21 -3.71 -13.59
C VAL A 372 -24.38 -4.75 -14.36
N VAL A 373 -24.15 -5.94 -13.80
CA VAL A 373 -23.44 -7.04 -14.46
C VAL A 373 -24.05 -7.40 -15.84
N PRO A 374 -25.38 -7.41 -16.05
CA PRO A 374 -25.96 -7.65 -17.38
C PRO A 374 -25.59 -6.62 -18.45
N TYR A 375 -25.33 -5.36 -18.05
CA TYR A 375 -24.89 -4.32 -18.98
C TYR A 375 -23.45 -4.57 -19.45
N HIS A 376 -22.55 -5.01 -18.55
CA HIS A 376 -21.20 -5.45 -18.92
C HIS A 376 -21.25 -6.60 -19.94
N ALA A 377 -22.12 -7.60 -19.71
CA ALA A 377 -22.30 -8.71 -20.63
C ALA A 377 -22.78 -8.26 -22.03
N ASN A 378 -23.78 -7.37 -22.08
CA ASN A 378 -24.32 -6.84 -23.32
C ASN A 378 -23.28 -6.01 -24.10
N LEU A 379 -22.56 -5.12 -23.43
CA LEU A 379 -21.54 -4.29 -24.07
C LEU A 379 -20.37 -5.12 -24.61
N SER A 380 -19.94 -6.10 -23.87
CA SER A 380 -18.93 -7.06 -24.32
C SER A 380 -19.38 -7.84 -25.54
N ALA A 381 -20.65 -8.31 -25.56
CA ALA A 381 -21.24 -9.01 -26.73
C ALA A 381 -21.32 -8.13 -27.97
N LYS A 382 -21.48 -6.81 -27.81
CA LYS A 382 -21.43 -5.81 -28.87
C LYS A 382 -20.01 -5.42 -29.29
N GLY A 383 -18.95 -5.94 -28.62
CA GLY A 383 -17.55 -5.73 -28.97
C GLY A 383 -16.90 -4.47 -28.34
N TYR A 384 -17.58 -3.79 -27.42
CA TYR A 384 -17.00 -2.64 -26.73
C TYR A 384 -15.89 -3.05 -25.77
N ARG A 385 -14.81 -2.28 -25.73
CA ARG A 385 -13.67 -2.51 -24.83
C ARG A 385 -14.00 -2.04 -23.41
N SER A 386 -13.47 -2.76 -22.42
CA SER A 386 -13.53 -2.30 -21.02
C SER A 386 -12.19 -2.48 -20.30
N LEU A 387 -11.81 -1.46 -19.56
CA LEU A 387 -10.78 -1.53 -18.52
C LEU A 387 -11.44 -1.43 -17.16
N VAL A 388 -11.28 -2.47 -16.36
CA VAL A 388 -11.70 -2.51 -14.97
C VAL A 388 -10.45 -2.61 -14.11
N TYR A 389 -10.28 -1.71 -13.15
CA TYR A 389 -9.12 -1.78 -12.26
C TYR A 389 -9.53 -1.58 -10.79
N SER A 390 -8.71 -2.11 -9.87
CA SER A 390 -8.93 -1.97 -8.43
C SER A 390 -7.61 -1.75 -7.71
N GLY A 391 -7.57 -0.80 -6.77
CA GLY A 391 -6.50 -0.73 -5.78
C GLY A 391 -6.56 -1.97 -4.88
N ASP A 392 -5.42 -2.57 -4.61
CA ASP A 392 -5.35 -3.82 -3.84
C ASP A 392 -5.44 -3.62 -2.31
N HIS A 393 -5.45 -2.35 -1.85
CA HIS A 393 -5.60 -1.95 -0.44
C HIS A 393 -6.93 -1.21 -0.16
N ASP A 394 -7.89 -1.30 -1.07
CA ASP A 394 -9.24 -0.78 -0.92
C ASP A 394 -10.13 -1.76 -0.17
N MET A 395 -10.63 -1.35 0.99
CA MET A 395 -11.62 -2.12 1.77
C MET A 395 -13.05 -1.59 1.55
N ILE A 396 -13.26 -0.45 0.88
CA ILE A 396 -14.61 0.05 0.53
C ILE A 396 -15.22 -0.85 -0.54
N VAL A 397 -14.51 -1.03 -1.67
CA VAL A 397 -14.89 -1.94 -2.75
C VAL A 397 -13.70 -2.88 -3.03
N PRO A 398 -13.56 -3.96 -2.25
CA PRO A 398 -12.42 -4.84 -2.38
C PRO A 398 -12.29 -5.45 -3.78
N PHE A 399 -11.06 -5.57 -4.29
CA PHE A 399 -10.78 -6.19 -5.59
C PHE A 399 -11.39 -7.62 -5.72
N LEU A 400 -11.60 -8.29 -4.59
CA LEU A 400 -12.24 -9.61 -4.53
C LEU A 400 -13.68 -9.58 -5.05
N SER A 401 -14.47 -8.52 -4.75
CA SER A 401 -15.80 -8.35 -5.30
C SER A 401 -15.77 -8.12 -6.80
N THR A 402 -14.80 -7.32 -7.27
CA THR A 402 -14.58 -7.06 -8.70
C THR A 402 -14.24 -8.35 -9.45
N GLN A 403 -13.33 -9.17 -8.94
CA GLN A 403 -13.02 -10.48 -9.51
C GLN A 403 -14.26 -11.39 -9.55
N ALA A 404 -15.06 -11.42 -8.48
CA ALA A 404 -16.23 -12.28 -8.39
C ALA A 404 -17.27 -11.99 -9.46
N TRP A 405 -17.63 -10.71 -9.70
CA TRP A 405 -18.60 -10.40 -10.75
C TRP A 405 -18.03 -10.59 -12.17
N ILE A 406 -16.74 -10.31 -12.40
CA ILE A 406 -16.09 -10.60 -13.69
C ILE A 406 -16.13 -12.11 -13.98
N ARG A 407 -15.83 -12.96 -13.00
CA ARG A 407 -15.96 -14.42 -13.12
C ARG A 407 -17.39 -14.87 -13.48
N SER A 408 -18.41 -14.22 -12.90
CA SER A 408 -19.81 -14.56 -13.18
C SER A 408 -20.20 -14.36 -14.65
N LEU A 409 -19.44 -13.55 -15.41
CA LEU A 409 -19.62 -13.37 -16.86
C LEU A 409 -19.17 -14.60 -17.68
N ASN A 410 -18.38 -15.50 -17.09
CA ASN A 410 -17.88 -16.74 -17.69
C ASN A 410 -17.18 -16.54 -19.06
N TYR A 411 -16.36 -15.49 -19.17
CA TYR A 411 -15.60 -15.19 -20.39
C TYR A 411 -14.37 -16.08 -20.50
N SER A 412 -14.01 -16.50 -21.71
CA SER A 412 -12.74 -17.18 -21.96
C SER A 412 -11.57 -16.21 -21.72
N ILE A 413 -10.53 -16.72 -21.11
CA ILE A 413 -9.30 -15.95 -20.83
C ILE A 413 -8.43 -15.99 -22.10
N ILE A 414 -7.97 -14.82 -22.56
CA ILE A 414 -7.01 -14.69 -23.66
C ILE A 414 -5.60 -14.58 -23.13
N ASP A 415 -5.42 -13.84 -22.03
CA ASP A 415 -4.15 -13.53 -21.43
C ASP A 415 -4.25 -13.78 -19.94
N GLU A 416 -3.49 -14.75 -19.44
CA GLU A 416 -3.57 -15.23 -18.06
C GLU A 416 -3.13 -14.19 -17.05
N TRP A 417 -3.56 -14.39 -15.78
CA TRP A 417 -3.18 -13.54 -14.65
C TRP A 417 -1.67 -13.44 -14.54
N ARG A 418 -1.14 -12.22 -14.64
CA ARG A 418 0.29 -11.95 -14.64
C ARG A 418 0.59 -10.52 -14.16
N PRO A 419 1.81 -10.28 -13.67
CA PRO A 419 2.21 -8.93 -13.31
C PRO A 419 2.24 -8.00 -14.53
N TRP A 420 1.94 -6.73 -14.30
CA TRP A 420 2.24 -5.63 -15.22
C TRP A 420 3.19 -4.66 -14.54
N ASN A 421 4.04 -4.01 -15.33
CA ASN A 421 5.21 -3.31 -14.80
C ASN A 421 5.25 -1.85 -15.27
N VAL A 422 5.75 -0.97 -14.38
CA VAL A 422 6.11 0.41 -14.67
C VAL A 422 7.55 0.62 -14.20
N GLU A 423 8.41 1.18 -15.05
CA GLU A 423 9.85 1.38 -14.75
C GLU A 423 10.55 0.12 -14.21
N GLY A 424 10.18 -1.06 -14.71
CA GLY A 424 10.75 -2.34 -14.28
C GLY A 424 10.23 -2.86 -12.94
N GLN A 425 9.26 -2.21 -12.32
CA GLN A 425 8.63 -2.62 -11.06
C GLN A 425 7.23 -3.20 -11.33
N VAL A 426 6.83 -4.19 -10.51
CA VAL A 426 5.46 -4.70 -10.55
C VAL A 426 4.52 -3.62 -10.03
N ALA A 427 3.72 -3.07 -10.94
CA ALA A 427 2.72 -2.06 -10.64
C ALA A 427 1.36 -2.65 -10.26
N GLY A 428 1.17 -3.94 -10.50
CA GLY A 428 -0.02 -4.71 -10.15
C GLY A 428 -0.11 -5.98 -10.98
N TYR A 429 -1.30 -6.56 -11.03
CA TYR A 429 -1.58 -7.77 -11.80
C TYR A 429 -2.71 -7.53 -12.79
N THR A 430 -2.70 -8.26 -13.92
CA THR A 430 -3.69 -8.07 -14.98
C THR A 430 -4.08 -9.38 -15.64
N ARG A 431 -5.29 -9.40 -16.19
CA ARG A 431 -5.85 -10.47 -17.01
C ARG A 431 -6.70 -9.88 -18.12
N THR A 432 -6.64 -10.46 -19.31
CA THR A 432 -7.47 -10.07 -20.45
C THR A 432 -8.39 -11.21 -20.88
N TYR A 433 -9.65 -10.88 -21.16
CA TYR A 433 -10.70 -11.81 -21.53
C TYR A 433 -11.09 -11.69 -23.03
N SER A 434 -11.68 -12.75 -23.59
CA SER A 434 -12.04 -12.85 -25.00
C SER A 434 -12.97 -11.74 -25.51
N ASN A 435 -13.68 -11.08 -24.62
CA ASN A 435 -14.67 -10.07 -24.95
C ASN A 435 -14.12 -8.64 -24.79
N ASN A 436 -12.82 -8.42 -25.08
CA ASN A 436 -12.14 -7.12 -24.98
C ASN A 436 -12.18 -6.49 -23.57
N MET A 437 -12.41 -7.29 -22.52
CA MET A 437 -12.36 -6.86 -21.14
C MET A 437 -10.95 -7.10 -20.58
N THR A 438 -10.37 -6.07 -19.98
CA THR A 438 -9.11 -6.16 -19.21
C THR A 438 -9.42 -5.84 -17.76
N PHE A 439 -8.99 -6.71 -16.85
CA PHE A 439 -8.97 -6.45 -15.42
C PHE A 439 -7.53 -6.24 -14.95
N ALA A 440 -7.33 -5.25 -14.07
CA ALA A 440 -6.03 -4.98 -13.46
C ALA A 440 -6.16 -4.62 -11.97
N THR A 441 -5.24 -5.10 -11.13
CA THR A 441 -5.02 -4.52 -9.80
C THR A 441 -3.92 -3.47 -9.88
N VAL A 442 -3.96 -2.49 -8.97
CA VAL A 442 -2.89 -1.49 -8.78
C VAL A 442 -2.29 -1.71 -7.40
N LYS A 443 -1.02 -2.13 -7.39
CA LYS A 443 -0.31 -2.52 -6.17
C LYS A 443 -0.05 -1.32 -5.24
N GLY A 444 -0.46 -1.44 -3.98
CA GLY A 444 -0.30 -0.41 -2.96
C GLY A 444 -1.22 0.80 -3.17
N ALA A 445 -2.33 0.62 -3.89
CA ALA A 445 -3.34 1.65 -4.09
C ALA A 445 -4.62 1.36 -3.30
N GLY A 446 -5.32 2.42 -2.89
CA GLY A 446 -6.63 2.36 -2.24
C GLY A 446 -7.79 2.60 -3.18
N HIS A 447 -8.90 3.17 -2.66
CA HIS A 447 -10.19 3.34 -3.32
C HIS A 447 -10.11 4.23 -4.58
N ASN A 448 -9.39 5.33 -4.52
CA ASN A 448 -9.08 6.18 -5.66
C ASN A 448 -7.65 5.84 -6.13
N ALA A 449 -7.49 4.73 -6.85
CA ALA A 449 -6.16 4.23 -7.21
C ALA A 449 -5.25 5.27 -7.90
N PRO A 450 -5.70 6.17 -8.77
CA PRO A 450 -4.88 7.23 -9.36
C PRO A 450 -4.33 8.26 -8.36
N ASP A 451 -5.03 8.50 -7.24
CA ASP A 451 -4.57 9.40 -6.18
C ASP A 451 -3.34 8.82 -5.45
N PHE A 452 -3.36 7.50 -5.17
CA PHE A 452 -2.28 6.80 -4.46
C PHE A 452 -1.11 6.38 -5.36
N LYS A 453 -1.39 6.02 -6.62
CA LYS A 453 -0.43 5.50 -7.60
C LYS A 453 -0.57 6.19 -8.96
N PRO A 454 -0.35 7.51 -9.01
CA PRO A 454 -0.62 8.31 -10.21
C PRO A 454 0.23 7.90 -11.41
N SER A 455 1.52 7.59 -11.25
CA SER A 455 2.41 7.18 -12.35
C SER A 455 1.99 5.84 -12.94
N GLU A 456 1.67 4.86 -12.09
CA GLU A 456 1.23 3.54 -12.51
C GLU A 456 -0.10 3.61 -13.25
N CYS A 457 -1.06 4.36 -12.70
CA CYS A 457 -2.38 4.50 -13.32
C CYS A 457 -2.33 5.26 -14.66
N GLN A 458 -1.45 6.27 -14.79
CA GLN A 458 -1.24 6.96 -16.07
C GLN A 458 -0.68 6.00 -17.13
N VAL A 459 0.36 5.22 -16.82
CA VAL A 459 0.94 4.23 -17.73
C VAL A 459 -0.07 3.13 -18.09
N MET A 460 -0.89 2.68 -17.12
CA MET A 460 -1.94 1.69 -17.35
C MET A 460 -2.94 2.15 -18.40
N VAL A 461 -3.49 3.35 -18.26
CA VAL A 461 -4.51 3.87 -19.19
C VAL A 461 -3.91 4.22 -20.54
N GLU A 462 -2.68 4.76 -20.60
CA GLU A 462 -1.95 5.03 -21.83
C GLU A 462 -1.75 3.76 -22.66
N ARG A 463 -1.24 2.68 -22.05
CA ARG A 463 -1.06 1.38 -22.70
C ARG A 463 -2.41 0.80 -23.17
N TRP A 464 -3.45 0.93 -22.34
CA TRP A 464 -4.75 0.42 -22.72
C TRP A 464 -5.36 1.21 -23.88
N PHE A 465 -5.31 2.54 -23.91
CA PHE A 465 -5.80 3.34 -25.05
C PHE A 465 -5.06 3.01 -26.35
N SER A 466 -3.73 2.89 -26.29
CA SER A 466 -2.90 2.51 -27.45
C SER A 466 -3.02 1.04 -27.88
N SER A 467 -3.87 0.24 -27.19
CA SER A 467 -3.96 -1.22 -27.39
C SER A 467 -2.63 -1.96 -27.21
N SER A 468 -1.69 -1.37 -26.47
CA SER A 468 -0.44 -1.99 -26.04
C SER A 468 -0.68 -2.92 -24.86
N PRO A 469 0.07 -4.02 -24.73
CA PRO A 469 0.02 -4.85 -23.53
C PRO A 469 0.39 -4.05 -22.27
N LEU A 470 -0.22 -4.34 -21.13
CA LEU A 470 0.14 -3.69 -19.87
C LEU A 470 1.55 -4.07 -19.36
N TYR A 471 2.17 -5.09 -19.92
CA TYR A 471 3.54 -5.54 -19.57
C TYR A 471 4.59 -5.06 -20.59
N ASP A 472 5.82 -4.87 -20.08
CA ASP A 472 6.98 -4.49 -20.91
C ASP A 472 7.64 -5.70 -21.55
N LEU A 473 7.90 -5.64 -22.87
CA LEU A 473 8.52 -6.72 -23.65
C LEU A 473 10.05 -6.74 -23.60
N LEU A 474 10.70 -5.73 -23.01
CA LEU A 474 12.18 -5.61 -23.01
C LEU A 474 12.69 -4.82 -21.83
N ILE A 475 13.49 -5.44 -20.96
CA ILE A 475 14.54 -4.72 -20.23
C ILE A 475 15.72 -5.62 -19.90
N LYS A 476 16.90 -5.08 -20.17
CA LYS A 476 18.19 -5.55 -19.65
C LYS A 476 19.09 -4.38 -19.26
N MET A 477 19.47 -4.36 -17.97
CA MET A 477 20.78 -3.94 -17.44
C MET A 477 21.10 -2.44 -17.34
N VAL A 478 21.97 -1.90 -16.47
CA VAL A 478 23.01 -2.35 -15.55
C VAL A 478 23.54 -1.22 -14.66
N THR A 479 23.79 -1.49 -13.44
CA THR A 479 24.75 -1.20 -12.32
C THR A 479 25.78 -0.07 -12.32
N GLU A 480 26.23 0.42 -11.17
CA GLU A 480 27.40 0.26 -10.27
C GLU A 480 27.88 1.55 -9.56
N LYS A 481 28.46 1.54 -8.48
CA LYS A 481 29.20 1.29 -7.24
C LYS A 481 30.44 2.20 -7.09
N LEU A 482 31.05 2.49 -5.94
CA LEU A 482 31.64 2.15 -4.64
C LEU A 482 32.52 3.23 -4.01
N ASN A 483 32.78 3.43 -2.75
CA ASN A 483 33.59 3.10 -1.58
C ASN A 483 33.97 4.27 -0.62
N ILE A 484 34.53 4.13 0.55
CA ILE A 484 34.28 4.39 1.98
C ILE A 484 35.45 4.91 2.84
N LYS A 485 35.22 5.62 3.99
CA LYS A 485 36.03 5.73 5.23
C LYS A 485 35.45 6.51 6.44
N PHE A 486 35.64 5.91 7.72
CA PHE A 486 35.58 6.26 9.14
C PHE A 486 34.15 6.16 9.68
N LEU A 487 34.06 5.66 11.24
CA LEU A 487 32.83 5.73 11.72
C LEU A 487 32.71 6.94 11.30
N PRO A 488 33.51 6.54 10.50
CA PRO A 488 33.75 7.18 9.35
C PRO A 488 32.54 7.27 8.55
N GLY A 489 31.93 8.39 8.30
CA GLY A 489 30.61 8.62 7.82
C GLY A 489 29.76 9.32 8.87
N PHE A 490 30.03 9.18 10.15
CA PHE A 490 29.33 9.93 11.20
C PHE A 490 30.02 11.27 11.51
N GLN A 491 29.23 12.33 11.63
CA GLN A 491 29.77 13.67 11.94
C GLN A 491 29.88 13.90 13.46
N GLY A 492 31.08 13.82 13.99
CA GLY A 492 31.37 14.05 15.39
C GLY A 492 31.49 12.75 16.22
N PRO A 493 31.62 12.84 17.55
CA PRO A 493 31.62 11.66 18.41
C PRO A 493 30.24 11.00 18.44
N LEU A 494 30.20 9.65 18.55
CA LEU A 494 28.96 8.91 18.75
C LEU A 494 28.31 9.38 20.07
N PRO A 495 26.99 9.66 20.10
CA PRO A 495 26.30 10.10 21.33
C PRO A 495 25.91 8.93 22.24
N PHE A 496 26.30 7.69 21.92
CA PHE A 496 26.06 6.45 22.66
C PHE A 496 27.36 5.64 22.73
N GLU A 497 27.44 4.68 23.65
CA GLU A 497 28.59 3.78 23.75
C GLU A 497 28.45 2.61 22.78
N LEU A 498 29.46 2.43 21.95
CA LEU A 498 29.59 1.28 21.01
C LEU A 498 30.90 0.54 21.35
N GLU A 499 30.77 -0.76 21.61
CA GLU A 499 31.92 -1.65 21.81
C GLU A 499 31.91 -2.72 20.72
N THR A 500 33.09 -3.16 20.29
CA THR A 500 33.23 -4.27 19.33
C THR A 500 34.41 -5.15 19.76
N GLY A 501 34.31 -6.44 19.42
CA GLY A 501 35.38 -7.36 19.73
C GLY A 501 35.13 -8.79 19.24
N TYR A 502 36.04 -9.66 19.59
CA TYR A 502 35.94 -11.09 19.31
C TYR A 502 35.93 -11.91 20.61
N ILE A 503 35.08 -12.92 20.67
CA ILE A 503 35.12 -13.94 21.70
C ILE A 503 35.35 -15.30 21.04
N GLY A 504 36.41 -15.98 21.51
CA GLY A 504 36.72 -17.34 21.07
C GLY A 504 35.79 -18.36 21.73
N VAL A 505 35.25 -19.28 20.94
CA VAL A 505 34.34 -20.36 21.38
C VAL A 505 34.79 -21.71 20.83
N GLY A 506 34.29 -22.78 21.46
CA GLY A 506 34.71 -24.16 21.22
C GLY A 506 35.94 -24.55 22.07
N GLU A 507 36.23 -25.87 22.17
CA GLU A 507 37.28 -26.41 23.07
C GLU A 507 38.68 -25.80 22.87
N SER A 508 39.04 -25.46 21.61
CA SER A 508 40.32 -24.84 21.24
C SER A 508 40.22 -23.35 20.95
N GLU A 509 39.02 -22.75 21.11
CA GLU A 509 38.74 -21.37 20.71
C GLU A 509 39.06 -21.07 19.24
N ASP A 510 38.92 -22.07 18.38
CA ASP A 510 39.20 -21.92 16.95
C ASP A 510 38.16 -21.13 16.22
N VAL A 511 36.92 -21.02 16.74
CA VAL A 511 35.86 -20.14 16.27
C VAL A 511 35.97 -18.80 17.00
N GLN A 512 36.03 -17.71 16.25
CA GLN A 512 36.11 -16.34 16.78
C GLN A 512 34.82 -15.60 16.33
N LEU A 513 33.90 -15.42 17.27
CA LEU A 513 32.63 -14.72 17.02
C LEU A 513 32.80 -13.23 17.26
N PHE A 514 32.44 -12.43 16.28
CA PHE A 514 32.49 -10.98 16.32
C PHE A 514 31.17 -10.40 16.82
N TYR A 515 31.25 -9.38 17.67
CA TYR A 515 30.05 -8.70 18.16
C TYR A 515 30.17 -7.18 18.12
N TYR A 516 29.00 -6.54 18.09
CA TYR A 516 28.85 -5.12 18.36
C TYR A 516 27.95 -5.01 19.60
N PHE A 517 28.34 -4.18 20.55
CA PHE A 517 27.54 -3.94 21.75
C PHE A 517 27.25 -2.46 21.90
N THR A 518 25.96 -2.13 22.04
CA THR A 518 25.48 -0.77 22.31
C THR A 518 24.78 -0.74 23.66
N LYS A 519 25.21 0.19 24.55
CA LYS A 519 24.52 0.38 25.82
C LYS A 519 23.22 1.09 25.66
N SER A 520 22.26 0.81 26.57
CA SER A 520 21.01 1.56 26.66
C SER A 520 21.26 3.05 26.83
N GLU A 521 20.49 3.86 26.10
CA GLU A 521 20.53 5.32 26.22
C GLU A 521 19.79 5.84 27.47
N SER A 522 19.02 4.98 28.18
CA SER A 522 18.21 5.30 29.35
C SER A 522 18.95 4.96 30.65
N GLN A 523 18.89 3.71 31.10
CA GLN A 523 19.45 3.23 32.35
C GLN A 523 20.22 1.92 32.15
N PRO A 524 21.42 1.93 31.53
CA PRO A 524 22.16 0.71 31.14
C PRO A 524 22.42 -0.27 32.29
N GLU A 525 22.50 0.23 33.55
CA GLU A 525 22.75 -0.60 34.75
C GLU A 525 21.52 -1.46 35.15
N SER A 526 20.30 -1.13 34.65
CA SER A 526 19.08 -1.83 35.03
C SER A 526 18.20 -2.23 33.82
N ASP A 527 18.38 -1.58 32.67
CA ASP A 527 17.65 -1.87 31.47
C ASP A 527 17.98 -3.28 30.92
N PRO A 528 17.05 -3.92 30.20
CA PRO A 528 17.31 -5.23 29.63
C PRO A 528 18.51 -5.29 28.69
N ILE A 529 19.14 -6.47 28.62
CA ILE A 529 20.10 -6.83 27.57
C ILE A 529 19.38 -7.70 26.54
N ILE A 530 19.53 -7.35 25.28
CA ILE A 530 19.04 -8.12 24.13
C ILE A 530 20.23 -8.70 23.38
N LEU A 531 20.32 -10.02 23.26
CA LEU A 531 21.19 -10.67 22.27
C LEU A 531 20.43 -10.76 20.95
N TRP A 532 20.87 -10.04 19.92
CA TRP A 532 20.25 -10.03 18.59
C TRP A 532 21.00 -10.92 17.60
N LEU A 533 20.27 -11.79 16.92
CA LEU A 533 20.75 -12.65 15.84
C LEU A 533 19.98 -12.34 14.55
N THR A 534 20.69 -11.94 13.52
CA THR A 534 20.10 -11.78 12.18
C THR A 534 20.02 -13.12 11.45
N GLY A 535 18.90 -13.36 10.75
CA GLY A 535 18.63 -14.64 10.12
C GLY A 535 19.57 -15.05 8.97
N GLY A 536 19.02 -15.69 7.97
CA GLY A 536 19.78 -16.21 6.81
C GLY A 536 19.62 -17.73 6.65
N PRO A 537 20.42 -18.64 7.31
CA PRO A 537 21.60 -18.40 8.16
C PRO A 537 22.74 -17.72 7.40
N GLY A 538 23.60 -17.01 8.13
CA GLY A 538 24.81 -16.40 7.58
C GLY A 538 24.66 -14.91 7.19
N CYS A 539 23.58 -14.23 7.57
CA CYS A 539 23.48 -12.78 7.47
C CYS A 539 24.10 -12.11 8.70
N SER A 540 24.95 -11.09 8.45
CA SER A 540 25.67 -10.37 9.50
C SER A 540 24.72 -9.56 10.39
N ALA A 541 24.96 -9.59 11.68
CA ALA A 541 24.23 -8.77 12.66
C ALA A 541 24.45 -7.25 12.48
N LEU A 542 25.43 -6.86 11.64
CA LEU A 542 25.55 -5.50 11.14
C LEU A 542 24.28 -5.04 10.41
N SER A 543 23.48 -5.97 9.84
CA SER A 543 22.16 -5.65 9.27
C SER A 543 21.20 -5.16 10.36
N GLY A 544 21.08 -5.89 11.46
CA GLY A 544 20.29 -5.47 12.62
C GLY A 544 20.74 -4.12 13.20
N LEU A 545 22.05 -3.89 13.23
CA LEU A 545 22.65 -2.65 13.74
C LEU A 545 22.36 -1.44 12.82
N LEU A 546 22.46 -1.60 11.49
CA LEU A 546 22.39 -0.50 10.52
C LEU A 546 20.98 -0.25 9.95
N PHE A 547 20.19 -1.29 9.81
CA PHE A 547 18.93 -1.20 9.04
C PHE A 547 17.68 -1.44 9.87
N GLU A 548 17.79 -2.11 11.03
CA GLU A 548 16.61 -2.58 11.76
C GLU A 548 16.44 -1.85 13.11
N ILE A 549 17.26 -2.17 14.10
CA ILE A 549 16.99 -1.79 15.49
C ILE A 549 18.13 -1.00 16.18
N GLY A 550 19.26 -0.84 15.51
CA GLY A 550 20.43 -0.18 16.08
C GLY A 550 20.32 1.35 16.15
N PRO A 551 21.26 2.02 16.87
CA PRO A 551 21.20 3.45 17.17
C PRO A 551 21.56 4.36 15.98
N PHE A 552 22.05 3.81 14.89
CA PHE A 552 22.40 4.56 13.69
C PHE A 552 22.10 3.76 12.43
N THR A 553 21.96 4.48 11.31
CA THR A 553 21.67 3.91 9.99
C THR A 553 22.49 4.62 8.93
N LEU A 554 22.60 4.01 7.76
CA LEU A 554 23.16 4.64 6.57
C LEU A 554 22.13 5.58 5.94
N GLU A 555 22.51 6.81 5.65
CA GLU A 555 21.63 7.76 4.98
C GLU A 555 21.26 7.25 3.57
N LYS A 556 19.99 7.33 3.21
CA LYS A 556 19.47 6.84 1.91
C LYS A 556 19.87 7.78 0.77
N GLU A 557 21.15 7.89 0.51
CA GLU A 557 21.72 8.70 -0.58
C GLU A 557 22.27 7.81 -1.71
N LYS A 558 22.07 8.26 -2.96
CA LYS A 558 22.69 7.57 -4.10
C LYS A 558 24.20 7.60 -3.94
N TYR A 559 24.82 6.43 -3.99
CA TYR A 559 26.26 6.31 -3.79
C TYR A 559 27.04 7.13 -4.82
N ASN A 560 27.87 8.04 -4.35
CA ASN A 560 28.64 8.99 -5.16
C ASN A 560 30.15 8.72 -5.18
N GLY A 561 30.58 7.56 -4.62
CA GLY A 561 31.99 7.18 -4.50
C GLY A 561 32.69 7.66 -3.21
N SER A 562 31.98 8.42 -2.35
CA SER A 562 32.44 8.77 -1.00
C SER A 562 31.89 7.79 0.03
N LEU A 563 32.35 7.88 1.27
CA LEU A 563 31.89 7.04 2.35
C LEU A 563 30.42 7.26 2.65
N PRO A 564 29.55 6.20 2.70
CA PRO A 564 28.19 6.34 3.12
C PRO A 564 28.07 7.05 4.45
N ARG A 565 27.21 8.04 4.50
CA ARG A 565 26.98 8.84 5.68
C ARG A 565 26.15 8.03 6.67
N ILE A 566 26.59 8.06 7.93
CA ILE A 566 25.86 7.47 9.04
C ILE A 566 25.09 8.57 9.75
N VAL A 567 23.81 8.31 10.04
CA VAL A 567 22.90 9.19 10.79
C VAL A 567 22.30 8.42 11.97
N LEU A 568 21.84 9.15 12.99
CA LEU A 568 21.16 8.52 14.12
C LEU A 568 19.81 7.95 13.71
N ASN A 569 19.46 6.79 14.28
CA ASN A 569 18.13 6.20 14.18
C ASN A 569 17.30 6.67 15.40
N PRO A 570 16.28 7.53 15.21
CA PRO A 570 15.46 8.02 16.32
C PRO A 570 14.59 6.92 16.96
N TYR A 571 14.41 5.79 16.29
CA TYR A 571 13.57 4.67 16.70
C TYR A 571 14.36 3.43 17.12
N SER A 572 15.64 3.62 17.49
CA SER A 572 16.49 2.52 17.97
C SER A 572 15.93 1.89 19.24
N TRP A 573 16.09 0.56 19.33
CA TRP A 573 15.78 -0.17 20.57
C TRP A 573 16.81 0.08 21.68
N SER A 574 17.98 0.68 21.36
CA SER A 574 18.94 1.14 22.37
C SER A 574 18.38 2.20 23.32
N LYS A 575 17.24 2.80 23.00
CA LYS A 575 16.53 3.73 23.89
C LYS A 575 15.97 3.07 25.16
N VAL A 576 15.76 1.77 25.14
CA VAL A 576 15.10 1.00 26.22
C VAL A 576 15.84 -0.30 26.59
N ALA A 577 16.93 -0.64 25.91
CA ALA A 577 17.71 -1.86 26.15
C ALA A 577 19.17 -1.70 25.72
N SER A 578 20.10 -2.39 26.37
CA SER A 578 21.43 -2.64 25.84
C SER A 578 21.39 -3.80 24.85
N ILE A 579 22.10 -3.71 23.71
CA ILE A 579 21.96 -4.70 22.62
C ILE A 579 23.34 -5.24 22.21
N ILE A 580 23.46 -6.56 22.21
CA ILE A 580 24.57 -7.31 21.61
C ILE A 580 24.15 -7.81 20.23
N PHE A 581 24.73 -7.28 19.18
CA PHE A 581 24.56 -7.76 17.81
C PHE A 581 25.66 -8.75 17.52
N LEU A 582 25.33 -10.03 17.32
CA LEU A 582 26.31 -11.11 17.19
C LEU A 582 26.37 -11.65 15.76
N ASP A 583 27.54 -11.58 15.13
CA ASP A 583 27.82 -12.26 13.86
C ASP A 583 27.94 -13.77 14.11
N SER A 584 26.86 -14.51 14.00
CA SER A 584 26.74 -15.95 14.22
C SER A 584 25.92 -16.60 13.06
N PRO A 585 26.32 -17.79 12.59
CA PRO A 585 27.44 -18.65 12.96
C PRO A 585 28.83 -18.18 12.43
N VAL A 586 29.85 -18.98 12.68
CA VAL A 586 31.21 -18.78 12.15
C VAL A 586 31.19 -18.59 10.62
N GLY A 587 31.97 -17.62 10.11
CA GLY A 587 31.99 -17.25 8.70
C GLY A 587 30.90 -16.26 8.30
N THR A 588 30.09 -15.75 9.24
CA THR A 588 29.12 -14.68 9.08
C THR A 588 29.78 -13.35 9.41
N GLY A 589 29.52 -12.30 8.60
CA GLY A 589 30.02 -10.96 8.84
C GLY A 589 31.55 -10.91 9.07
N PHE A 590 32.00 -10.49 10.26
CA PHE A 590 33.41 -10.46 10.63
C PHE A 590 33.86 -11.67 11.47
N SER A 591 32.97 -12.59 11.82
CA SER A 591 33.30 -13.84 12.51
C SER A 591 34.10 -14.79 11.63
N TYR A 592 35.17 -15.40 12.18
CA TYR A 592 36.07 -16.24 11.41
C TYR A 592 36.53 -17.47 12.20
N ALA A 593 37.10 -18.45 11.48
CA ALA A 593 37.76 -19.62 12.07
C ALA A 593 39.29 -19.54 11.95
N LYS A 594 40.00 -19.96 12.98
CA LYS A 594 41.47 -20.08 12.98
C LYS A 594 41.93 -21.24 12.14
N THR A 595 41.10 -22.27 11.98
CA THR A 595 41.37 -23.49 11.18
C THR A 595 40.26 -23.76 10.15
N PRO A 596 40.56 -24.38 8.98
CA PRO A 596 39.54 -24.71 8.00
C PRO A 596 38.43 -25.65 8.49
N SER A 597 38.75 -26.56 9.43
CA SER A 597 37.79 -27.48 10.04
C SER A 597 36.72 -26.76 10.88
N ALA A 598 37.12 -25.69 11.54
CA ALA A 598 36.23 -24.90 12.38
C ALA A 598 35.28 -23.96 11.60
N LEU A 599 35.38 -23.93 10.26
CA LEU A 599 34.41 -23.21 9.38
C LEU A 599 33.11 -23.98 9.21
N GLN A 600 33.07 -25.27 9.54
CA GLN A 600 31.85 -26.07 9.43
C GLN A 600 30.98 -25.83 10.65
N SER A 601 29.69 -25.57 10.46
CA SER A 601 28.75 -25.37 11.55
C SER A 601 27.38 -26.00 11.27
N SER A 602 26.52 -26.03 12.27
CA SER A 602 25.16 -26.53 12.21
C SER A 602 24.25 -25.78 13.22
N ASP A 603 22.93 -25.94 13.17
CA ASP A 603 22.02 -25.28 14.12
C ASP A 603 22.42 -25.54 15.58
N MET A 604 22.63 -26.82 15.97
CA MET A 604 22.96 -27.19 17.33
C MET A 604 24.33 -26.65 17.77
N GLN A 605 25.32 -26.72 16.87
CA GLN A 605 26.66 -26.20 17.14
C GLN A 605 26.63 -24.68 17.30
N THR A 606 25.93 -23.97 16.41
CA THR A 606 25.72 -22.52 16.49
C THR A 606 25.05 -22.12 17.80
N CYS A 607 24.06 -22.86 18.24
CA CYS A 607 23.36 -22.59 19.50
C CYS A 607 24.30 -22.80 20.71
N HIS A 608 25.14 -23.86 20.71
CA HIS A 608 26.14 -24.09 21.76
C HIS A 608 27.21 -22.99 21.78
N GLU A 609 27.77 -22.64 20.62
CA GLU A 609 28.78 -21.59 20.48
C GLU A 609 28.21 -20.22 20.91
N THR A 610 26.97 -19.91 20.58
CA THR A 610 26.28 -18.67 21.00
C THR A 610 26.03 -18.68 22.52
N TYR A 611 25.61 -19.79 23.09
CA TYR A 611 25.47 -19.95 24.55
C TYR A 611 26.81 -19.76 25.30
N GLU A 612 27.90 -20.36 24.80
CA GLU A 612 29.25 -20.18 25.34
C GLU A 612 29.70 -18.71 25.20
N PHE A 613 29.44 -18.09 24.06
CA PHE A 613 29.73 -16.67 23.84
C PHE A 613 29.03 -15.80 24.90
N VAL A 614 27.74 -15.96 25.16
CA VAL A 614 26.99 -15.15 26.14
C VAL A 614 27.60 -15.29 27.54
N ARG A 615 27.99 -16.51 27.91
CA ARG A 615 28.62 -16.76 29.24
C ARG A 615 29.98 -16.09 29.35
N LYS A 616 30.84 -16.19 28.33
CA LYS A 616 32.15 -15.53 28.31
C LYS A 616 31.98 -14.02 28.31
N TRP A 617 31.03 -13.50 27.48
CA TRP A 617 30.76 -12.07 27.45
C TRP A 617 30.32 -11.52 28.81
N LEU A 618 29.43 -12.20 29.53
CA LEU A 618 28.99 -11.81 30.87
C LEU A 618 30.10 -11.95 31.94
N ASN A 619 31.06 -12.87 31.78
CA ASN A 619 32.25 -12.91 32.62
C ASN A 619 33.15 -11.68 32.42
N ASP A 620 33.26 -11.22 31.17
CA ASP A 620 34.03 -10.03 30.82
C ASP A 620 33.29 -8.74 31.18
N HIS A 621 31.95 -8.81 31.34
CA HIS A 621 31.03 -7.69 31.65
C HIS A 621 30.22 -8.01 32.94
N PRO A 622 30.82 -8.19 34.09
CA PRO A 622 30.12 -8.60 35.31
C PRO A 622 29.08 -7.60 35.80
N GLU A 623 29.19 -6.33 35.41
CA GLU A 623 28.23 -5.27 35.72
C GLU A 623 26.83 -5.54 35.13
N PHE A 624 26.72 -6.37 34.10
CA PHE A 624 25.46 -6.68 33.44
C PHE A 624 24.81 -8.01 33.89
N ILE A 625 25.45 -8.79 34.82
CA ILE A 625 24.92 -10.10 35.23
C ILE A 625 23.51 -10.00 35.85
N SER A 626 23.19 -8.89 36.53
CA SER A 626 21.87 -8.68 37.15
C SER A 626 20.78 -8.18 36.21
N ASN A 627 21.14 -7.66 35.02
CA ASN A 627 20.18 -7.10 34.06
C ASN A 627 19.25 -8.20 33.51
N PRO A 628 17.96 -7.90 33.26
CA PRO A 628 17.08 -8.79 32.55
C PRO A 628 17.65 -9.16 31.18
N PHE A 629 17.77 -10.44 30.86
CA PHE A 629 18.36 -10.91 29.60
C PHE A 629 17.29 -11.49 28.67
N TYR A 630 17.33 -11.10 27.40
CA TYR A 630 16.46 -11.61 26.35
C TYR A 630 17.29 -12.08 25.14
N VAL A 631 16.89 -13.21 24.55
CA VAL A 631 17.44 -13.64 23.25
C VAL A 631 16.47 -13.22 22.16
N ALA A 632 16.95 -12.61 21.10
CA ALA A 632 16.11 -12.07 20.04
C ALA A 632 16.69 -12.30 18.64
N GLY A 633 15.87 -12.20 17.64
CA GLY A 633 16.31 -12.28 16.25
C GLY A 633 15.13 -12.33 15.27
N ASP A 634 15.44 -12.43 14.00
CA ASP A 634 14.47 -12.46 12.90
C ASP A 634 14.67 -13.68 11.99
N SER A 635 13.67 -13.98 11.15
CA SER A 635 13.79 -14.93 10.05
C SER A 635 14.28 -16.33 10.51
N TYR A 636 15.40 -16.83 9.97
CA TYR A 636 15.98 -18.12 10.35
C TYR A 636 16.30 -18.24 11.85
N SER A 637 16.49 -17.11 12.55
CA SER A 637 16.70 -17.12 14.00
C SER A 637 15.49 -17.66 14.78
N GLY A 638 14.33 -17.83 14.14
CA GLY A 638 13.18 -18.56 14.68
C GLY A 638 13.47 -20.03 15.02
N ILE A 639 14.50 -20.63 14.38
CA ILE A 639 15.05 -21.94 14.78
C ILE A 639 16.02 -21.79 15.96
N LEU A 640 16.93 -20.80 15.92
CA LEU A 640 18.06 -20.73 16.84
C LEU A 640 17.70 -20.14 18.23
N VAL A 641 16.94 -19.03 18.25
CA VAL A 641 16.61 -18.28 19.46
C VAL A 641 15.93 -19.12 20.55
N PRO A 642 14.89 -19.93 20.28
CA PRO A 642 14.29 -20.77 21.31
C PRO A 642 15.22 -21.87 21.81
N ILE A 643 16.12 -22.40 20.97
CA ILE A 643 17.12 -23.42 21.38
C ILE A 643 18.17 -22.77 22.31
N ILE A 644 18.71 -21.61 21.97
CA ILE A 644 19.66 -20.85 22.77
C ILE A 644 19.03 -20.49 24.12
N SER A 645 17.78 -20.01 24.12
CA SER A 645 17.03 -19.71 25.35
C SER A 645 16.84 -20.96 26.22
N GLN A 646 16.62 -22.12 25.61
CA GLN A 646 16.55 -23.40 26.32
C GLN A 646 17.92 -23.77 26.94
N PHE A 647 19.03 -23.62 26.22
CA PHE A 647 20.37 -23.88 26.78
C PHE A 647 20.71 -22.96 27.96
N ILE A 648 20.33 -21.69 27.87
CA ILE A 648 20.48 -20.76 28.99
C ILE A 648 19.65 -21.21 30.20
N SER A 649 18.39 -21.56 29.99
CA SER A 649 17.50 -22.07 31.04
C SER A 649 18.04 -23.32 31.71
N ASP A 650 18.45 -24.32 30.89
CA ASP A 650 18.97 -25.58 31.39
C ASP A 650 20.32 -25.39 32.13
N GLY A 651 21.20 -24.52 31.63
CA GLY A 651 22.45 -24.14 32.31
C GLY A 651 22.22 -23.46 33.65
N ASN A 652 21.20 -22.60 33.75
CA ASN A 652 20.79 -21.96 35.01
C ASN A 652 20.26 -23.03 36.01
N GLU A 653 19.43 -23.95 35.57
CA GLU A 653 18.92 -25.06 36.39
C GLU A 653 20.06 -26.00 36.90
N MET A 654 21.09 -26.21 36.08
CA MET A 654 22.28 -26.98 36.41
C MET A 654 23.24 -26.22 37.33
N GLY A 655 22.98 -24.96 37.65
CA GLY A 655 23.83 -24.11 38.47
C GLY A 655 25.14 -23.66 37.78
N ILE A 656 25.16 -23.64 36.45
CA ILE A 656 26.35 -23.21 35.71
C ILE A 656 26.50 -21.69 35.83
N HIS A 657 27.69 -21.21 36.24
CA HIS A 657 28.00 -19.80 36.38
C HIS A 657 28.72 -19.18 35.17
N PRO A 658 28.50 -17.86 34.87
CA PRO A 658 27.56 -16.98 35.54
C PRO A 658 26.10 -17.40 35.23
N GLN A 659 25.21 -17.29 36.24
CA GLN A 659 23.79 -17.46 35.98
C GLN A 659 23.27 -16.26 35.16
N ILE A 660 22.54 -16.55 34.09
CA ILE A 660 22.04 -15.53 33.19
C ILE A 660 20.60 -15.21 33.58
N ASN A 661 20.29 -13.94 33.86
CA ASN A 661 18.96 -13.50 34.28
C ASN A 661 17.95 -13.52 33.09
N LEU A 662 17.76 -14.71 32.47
CA LEU A 662 16.87 -14.91 31.34
C LEU A 662 15.41 -14.61 31.73
N GLN A 663 14.78 -13.69 31.02
CA GLN A 663 13.36 -13.34 31.21
C GLN A 663 12.47 -13.86 30.06
N GLY A 664 13.03 -14.05 28.87
CA GLY A 664 12.29 -14.51 27.71
C GLY A 664 13.01 -14.30 26.38
N TYR A 665 12.26 -14.31 25.32
CA TYR A 665 12.82 -14.17 23.95
C TYR A 665 11.85 -13.44 23.00
N MET A 666 12.39 -12.93 21.89
CA MET A 666 11.64 -12.16 20.88
C MET A 666 11.99 -12.62 19.48
N LEU A 667 10.99 -12.71 18.60
CA LEU A 667 11.17 -13.18 17.23
C LEU A 667 10.35 -12.36 16.23
N GLY A 668 11.03 -11.85 15.21
CA GLY A 668 10.45 -11.19 14.06
C GLY A 668 10.33 -12.11 12.84
N ASN A 669 9.14 -12.25 12.26
CA ASN A 669 8.90 -13.06 11.06
C ASN A 669 9.63 -14.42 11.10
N PRO A 670 9.47 -15.24 12.15
CA PRO A 670 10.32 -16.35 12.45
C PRO A 670 10.07 -17.58 11.58
N LEU A 671 11.11 -18.15 10.98
CA LEU A 671 11.08 -19.51 10.42
C LEU A 671 11.06 -20.50 11.60
N THR A 672 10.05 -21.36 11.70
CA THR A 672 9.81 -22.19 12.90
C THR A 672 9.63 -23.68 12.59
N PHE A 673 9.06 -24.02 11.41
CA PHE A 673 8.79 -25.41 11.01
C PHE A 673 8.87 -25.58 9.48
N PRO A 674 9.03 -26.82 8.96
CA PRO A 674 9.39 -27.01 7.54
C PRO A 674 8.28 -26.62 6.55
N GLU A 675 7.00 -26.71 6.95
CA GLU A 675 5.85 -26.47 6.07
C GLU A 675 5.46 -24.99 5.94
N GLU A 676 6.21 -24.04 6.53
CA GLU A 676 5.87 -22.61 6.49
C GLU A 676 5.74 -22.04 5.08
N ASN A 677 6.57 -22.48 4.15
CA ASN A 677 6.49 -22.05 2.76
C ASN A 677 5.17 -22.44 2.06
N ASP A 678 4.43 -23.40 2.58
CA ASP A 678 3.14 -23.78 2.01
C ASP A 678 2.08 -22.68 2.22
N TYR A 679 2.26 -21.82 3.23
CA TYR A 679 1.38 -20.68 3.51
C TYR A 679 1.57 -19.50 2.53
N LYS A 680 2.65 -19.49 1.73
CA LYS A 680 2.88 -18.46 0.70
C LYS A 680 1.77 -18.42 -0.34
N ILE A 681 1.17 -19.55 -0.65
CA ILE A 681 0.08 -19.67 -1.62
C ILE A 681 -1.18 -18.97 -1.07
N GLN A 682 -1.55 -19.24 0.19
CA GLN A 682 -2.69 -18.61 0.82
C GLN A 682 -2.46 -17.10 1.01
N PHE A 683 -1.26 -16.71 1.44
CA PHE A 683 -0.87 -15.31 1.56
C PHE A 683 -0.97 -14.59 0.21
N ALA A 684 -0.38 -15.14 -0.84
CA ALA A 684 -0.40 -14.55 -2.18
C ALA A 684 -1.83 -14.38 -2.73
N HIS A 685 -2.73 -15.31 -2.42
CA HIS A 685 -4.14 -15.19 -2.76
C HIS A 685 -4.80 -14.03 -2.00
N GLY A 686 -4.61 -13.95 -0.68
CA GLY A 686 -5.16 -12.87 0.17
C GLY A 686 -4.66 -11.48 -0.22
N MET A 687 -3.43 -11.40 -0.77
CA MET A 687 -2.80 -10.16 -1.26
C MET A 687 -3.04 -9.89 -2.76
N ALA A 688 -4.00 -10.55 -3.38
CA ALA A 688 -4.31 -10.42 -4.82
C ALA A 688 -3.12 -10.67 -5.78
N LEU A 689 -2.09 -11.39 -5.36
CA LEU A 689 -0.92 -11.69 -6.19
C LEU A 689 -1.19 -12.86 -7.15
N ILE A 690 -2.18 -13.69 -6.85
CA ILE A 690 -2.67 -14.77 -7.71
C ILE A 690 -4.20 -14.74 -7.80
N SER A 691 -4.74 -15.29 -8.89
CA SER A 691 -6.19 -15.37 -9.09
C SER A 691 -6.80 -16.53 -8.29
N ASP A 692 -8.12 -16.44 -8.06
CA ASP A 692 -8.90 -17.49 -7.40
C ASP A 692 -8.78 -18.83 -8.12
N GLU A 693 -8.81 -18.86 -9.47
CA GLU A 693 -8.73 -20.10 -10.24
C GLU A 693 -7.38 -20.80 -10.04
N LEU A 694 -6.27 -20.03 -9.97
CA LEU A 694 -4.96 -20.60 -9.68
C LEU A 694 -4.89 -21.11 -8.24
N TYR A 695 -5.44 -20.35 -7.29
CA TYR A 695 -5.50 -20.75 -5.88
C TYR A 695 -6.31 -22.03 -5.69
N GLU A 696 -7.52 -22.11 -6.25
CA GLU A 696 -8.36 -23.32 -6.24
C GLU A 696 -7.69 -24.51 -6.91
N SER A 697 -7.02 -24.28 -8.07
CA SER A 697 -6.26 -25.32 -8.77
C SER A 697 -5.13 -25.87 -7.92
N LEU A 698 -4.35 -25.00 -7.28
CA LEU A 698 -3.29 -25.35 -6.34
C LEU A 698 -3.84 -26.15 -5.15
N GLN A 699 -4.94 -25.73 -4.55
CA GLN A 699 -5.57 -26.45 -3.44
C GLN A 699 -6.00 -27.87 -3.85
N VAL A 700 -6.66 -27.99 -5.00
CA VAL A 700 -7.17 -29.28 -5.51
C VAL A 700 -6.03 -30.22 -5.92
N HIS A 701 -5.03 -29.71 -6.65
CA HIS A 701 -3.99 -30.57 -7.21
C HIS A 701 -2.84 -30.85 -6.24
N CYS A 702 -2.50 -29.89 -5.36
CA CYS A 702 -1.39 -30.03 -4.43
C CYS A 702 -1.81 -30.47 -3.03
N ASN A 703 -3.11 -30.39 -2.69
CA ASN A 703 -3.68 -30.78 -1.40
C ASN A 703 -2.94 -30.13 -0.20
N GLY A 704 -2.67 -28.82 -0.27
CA GLY A 704 -2.01 -28.04 0.76
C GLY A 704 -0.51 -28.28 0.92
N LYS A 705 0.13 -29.06 0.04
CA LYS A 705 1.57 -29.36 0.07
C LYS A 705 2.24 -28.88 -1.22
N TYR A 706 2.99 -27.80 -1.11
CA TYR A 706 3.54 -27.11 -2.28
C TYR A 706 5.07 -27.22 -2.40
N GLN A 707 5.77 -27.57 -1.30
CA GLN A 707 7.23 -27.66 -1.28
C GLN A 707 7.78 -29.04 -1.68
N SER A 708 7.12 -30.11 -1.25
CA SER A 708 7.59 -31.49 -1.48
C SER A 708 6.60 -32.26 -2.35
N VAL A 709 6.38 -31.75 -3.56
CA VAL A 709 5.43 -32.30 -4.51
C VAL A 709 6.02 -33.56 -5.12
N ASP A 710 5.20 -34.62 -5.18
CA ASP A 710 5.55 -35.85 -5.91
C ASP A 710 5.85 -35.49 -7.38
N PRO A 711 7.04 -35.85 -7.91
CA PRO A 711 7.38 -35.60 -9.31
C PRO A 711 6.39 -36.16 -10.34
N SER A 712 5.57 -37.14 -9.95
CA SER A 712 4.51 -37.67 -10.80
C SER A 712 3.24 -36.82 -10.84
N ASN A 713 3.07 -35.87 -9.88
CA ASN A 713 1.93 -34.99 -9.86
C ASN A 713 2.14 -33.77 -10.79
N ALA A 714 2.07 -34.06 -12.10
CA ALA A 714 2.33 -33.05 -13.14
C ALA A 714 1.41 -31.80 -13.04
N LYS A 715 0.16 -31.96 -12.57
CA LYS A 715 -0.78 -30.84 -12.43
C LYS A 715 -0.36 -29.88 -11.31
N CYS A 716 -0.03 -30.41 -10.14
CA CYS A 716 0.46 -29.58 -9.04
C CYS A 716 1.77 -28.87 -9.42
N LEU A 717 2.71 -29.58 -10.06
CA LEU A 717 3.96 -28.97 -10.53
C LEU A 717 3.71 -27.84 -11.55
N GLN A 718 2.75 -28.02 -12.45
CA GLN A 718 2.36 -26.97 -13.41
C GLN A 718 1.78 -25.76 -12.69
N ASP A 719 0.88 -25.97 -11.74
CA ASP A 719 0.27 -24.88 -10.95
C ASP A 719 1.32 -24.12 -10.15
N ILE A 720 2.28 -24.82 -9.51
CA ILE A 720 3.41 -24.20 -8.78
C ILE A 720 4.31 -23.40 -9.72
N ASN A 721 4.60 -23.92 -10.93
CA ASN A 721 5.36 -23.15 -11.91
C ASN A 721 4.61 -21.89 -12.32
N THR A 722 3.31 -21.99 -12.54
CA THR A 722 2.45 -20.83 -12.83
C THR A 722 2.46 -19.85 -11.67
N PHE A 723 2.34 -20.33 -10.43
CA PHE A 723 2.47 -19.47 -9.23
C PHE A 723 3.81 -18.72 -9.21
N ASN A 724 4.93 -19.43 -9.39
CA ASN A 724 6.26 -18.82 -9.39
C ASN A 724 6.42 -17.78 -10.52
N GLU A 725 5.85 -18.04 -11.69
CA GLU A 725 5.80 -17.06 -12.78
C GLU A 725 5.01 -15.79 -12.42
N ARG A 726 3.89 -15.93 -11.68
CA ARG A 726 3.04 -14.79 -11.28
C ARG A 726 3.72 -13.90 -10.25
N ILE A 727 4.43 -14.49 -9.29
CA ILE A 727 5.14 -13.72 -8.25
C ILE A 727 6.57 -13.30 -8.68
N ASN A 728 7.00 -13.69 -9.87
CA ASN A 728 8.32 -13.33 -10.39
C ASN A 728 8.39 -11.80 -10.59
N GLY A 729 9.41 -11.17 -10.00
CA GLY A 729 9.59 -9.71 -10.02
C GLY A 729 8.96 -8.97 -8.81
N LEU A 730 8.36 -9.69 -7.85
CA LEU A 730 8.02 -9.13 -6.54
C LEU A 730 9.20 -9.26 -5.57
N ASP A 731 9.35 -8.30 -4.67
CA ASP A 731 10.18 -8.49 -3.48
C ASP A 731 9.40 -9.32 -2.46
N GLY A 732 9.84 -10.56 -2.23
CA GLY A 732 9.17 -11.44 -1.28
C GLY A 732 9.33 -11.00 0.18
N ALA A 733 10.33 -10.18 0.51
CA ALA A 733 10.54 -9.67 1.85
C ALA A 733 9.60 -8.49 2.17
N GLN A 734 9.19 -7.73 1.17
CA GLN A 734 8.20 -6.66 1.27
C GLN A 734 7.50 -6.50 -0.08
N ILE A 735 6.30 -7.04 -0.19
CA ILE A 735 5.60 -7.10 -1.48
C ILE A 735 5.23 -5.72 -2.07
N LEU A 736 5.27 -4.67 -1.27
CA LEU A 736 5.03 -3.29 -1.72
C LEU A 736 6.31 -2.59 -2.21
N ASP A 737 7.48 -3.15 -1.91
CA ASP A 737 8.75 -2.55 -2.28
C ASP A 737 9.09 -2.70 -3.77
N TRP A 738 9.99 -1.82 -4.20
CA TRP A 738 10.56 -1.84 -5.54
C TRP A 738 11.56 -2.98 -5.68
N THR A 739 11.36 -3.85 -6.65
CA THR A 739 12.39 -4.83 -7.05
C THR A 739 13.38 -4.17 -8.00
N CYS A 740 14.63 -4.12 -7.61
CA CYS A 740 15.72 -3.74 -8.50
C CYS A 740 16.38 -5.00 -9.04
N GLY A 741 16.40 -5.14 -10.35
CA GLY A 741 16.91 -6.34 -11.00
C GLY A 741 18.26 -6.78 -10.41
N PHE A 742 18.42 -8.06 -10.16
CA PHE A 742 19.69 -8.68 -9.84
C PHE A 742 20.65 -8.48 -11.03
N ALA A 743 21.25 -7.30 -11.11
CA ALA A 743 22.30 -7.03 -12.06
C ALA A 743 23.62 -7.56 -11.49
N VAL A 744 23.96 -8.73 -11.92
CA VAL A 744 25.34 -9.23 -12.09
C VAL A 744 26.17 -9.47 -10.82
N SER A 745 26.60 -10.71 -10.70
CA SER A 745 27.66 -11.14 -9.77
C SER A 745 28.87 -10.19 -9.83
N MET A 746 29.52 -10.01 -8.69
CA MET A 746 30.71 -9.16 -8.48
C MET A 746 31.94 -9.47 -9.35
N VAL A 747 31.80 -10.29 -10.42
CA VAL A 747 32.94 -10.72 -11.26
C VAL A 747 33.13 -9.87 -12.53
N ASP A 748 32.10 -9.05 -12.90
CA ASP A 748 32.17 -8.30 -14.18
C ASP A 748 32.64 -6.84 -14.05
N ASP A 749 33.16 -6.43 -12.88
CA ASP A 749 33.55 -5.03 -12.63
C ASP A 749 34.78 -4.53 -13.42
N ILE A 750 35.52 -5.40 -14.08
CA ILE A 750 36.70 -5.01 -14.86
C ILE A 750 36.36 -4.66 -16.31
N ALA A 751 35.23 -5.15 -16.84
CA ALA A 751 34.83 -4.90 -18.23
C ALA A 751 34.04 -3.59 -18.44
N SER A 752 33.49 -3.01 -17.39
CA SER A 752 32.57 -1.84 -17.47
C SER A 752 33.27 -0.48 -17.54
N GLN A 753 34.56 -0.39 -17.18
CA GLN A 753 35.30 0.89 -17.23
C GLN A 753 35.43 1.50 -18.64
N ARG A 754 35.19 0.74 -19.70
CA ARG A 754 35.26 1.22 -21.07
C ARG A 754 33.98 1.83 -21.66
N ARG A 755 32.82 1.70 -20.98
CA ARG A 755 31.51 2.20 -21.48
C ARG A 755 31.01 3.50 -20.85
N ARG A 756 31.75 4.13 -19.96
CA ARG A 756 31.34 5.37 -19.25
C ARG A 756 31.26 6.65 -20.11
N SER A 757 31.58 6.58 -21.40
CA SER A 757 31.68 7.80 -22.26
C SER A 757 30.38 8.19 -22.97
N LEU A 758 29.31 7.41 -22.94
CA LEU A 758 28.08 7.65 -23.72
C LEU A 758 26.82 8.00 -22.95
N HIS A 759 26.81 7.93 -21.61
CA HIS A 759 25.60 8.19 -20.78
C HIS A 759 25.62 9.53 -20.02
N GLN A 760 26.54 10.42 -20.29
CA GLN A 760 26.66 11.69 -19.55
C GLN A 760 25.70 12.82 -19.98
N GLN A 761 24.70 12.56 -20.83
CA GLN A 761 23.83 13.64 -21.39
C GLN A 761 22.34 13.57 -21.01
N LEU A 762 21.91 12.69 -20.12
CA LEU A 762 20.47 12.54 -19.82
C LEU A 762 20.04 12.67 -18.34
N ASP A 763 20.96 12.97 -17.41
CA ASP A 763 20.59 13.12 -15.99
C ASP A 763 20.70 14.59 -15.53
N HIS A 764 19.66 15.38 -15.82
CA HIS A 764 19.36 16.65 -15.14
C HIS A 764 17.99 16.55 -14.44
N HIS A 765 17.88 15.67 -13.41
CA HIS A 765 16.85 15.77 -12.40
C HIS A 765 17.50 15.87 -11.01
N PRO A 766 17.01 16.75 -10.12
CA PRO A 766 17.59 16.93 -8.80
C PRO A 766 17.35 15.69 -7.92
N LEU A 767 18.45 15.27 -7.22
CA LEU A 767 18.48 14.34 -6.10
C LEU A 767 17.42 13.22 -6.09
N SER A 768 17.59 12.18 -6.92
CA SER A 768 16.80 10.97 -6.78
C SER A 768 17.24 10.23 -5.51
N ALA A 769 16.36 10.17 -4.50
CA ALA A 769 16.50 9.28 -3.36
C ALA A 769 16.69 7.82 -3.82
N ILE A 770 17.39 7.00 -3.02
CA ILE A 770 17.47 5.55 -3.26
C ILE A 770 16.03 5.00 -3.22
N LYS A 771 15.55 4.46 -4.34
CA LYS A 771 14.23 3.86 -4.47
C LYS A 771 14.18 2.40 -4.00
N CYS A 772 15.32 1.71 -3.94
CA CYS A 772 15.40 0.27 -3.66
C CYS A 772 16.19 -0.04 -2.40
N HIS A 773 15.66 -0.91 -1.53
CA HIS A 773 16.36 -1.41 -0.35
C HIS A 773 17.70 -2.10 -0.70
N ILE A 774 17.76 -2.85 -1.79
CA ILE A 774 19.01 -3.47 -2.28
C ILE A 774 20.13 -2.44 -2.49
N ASP A 775 19.84 -1.28 -3.03
CA ASP A 775 20.84 -0.22 -3.22
C ASP A 775 21.25 0.42 -1.88
N TRP A 776 20.32 0.50 -0.93
CA TRP A 776 20.62 0.92 0.43
C TRP A 776 21.50 -0.11 1.14
N TYR A 777 21.19 -1.41 1.06
CA TYR A 777 22.03 -2.48 1.59
C TYR A 777 23.43 -2.49 0.98
N ARG A 778 23.59 -2.15 -0.29
CA ARG A 778 24.90 -2.02 -0.94
C ARG A 778 25.81 -1.00 -0.25
N LEU A 779 25.25 0.04 0.38
CA LEU A 779 26.04 1.00 1.13
C LEU A 779 26.81 0.33 2.29
N SER A 780 26.25 -0.70 2.91
CA SER A 780 26.91 -1.43 3.99
C SER A 780 28.14 -2.21 3.55
N TYR A 781 28.17 -2.75 2.33
CA TYR A 781 29.35 -3.44 1.78
C TYR A 781 30.52 -2.47 1.67
N TYR A 782 30.23 -1.25 1.25
CA TYR A 782 31.24 -0.23 1.04
C TYR A 782 31.79 0.33 2.33
N TRP A 783 30.90 0.47 3.29
CA TRP A 783 31.27 0.91 4.61
C TRP A 783 32.07 -0.17 5.34
N ALA A 784 31.64 -1.41 5.35
CA ALA A 784 32.26 -2.50 6.09
C ALA A 784 33.59 -3.02 5.50
N ASP A 785 33.80 -2.91 4.19
CA ASP A 785 35.07 -3.33 3.54
C ASP A 785 36.17 -2.29 3.67
N ASN A 786 35.91 -1.15 4.22
CA ASN A 786 36.90 -0.08 4.27
C ASN A 786 37.93 -0.31 5.40
N GLU A 787 39.23 -0.11 5.09
CA GLU A 787 40.30 -0.34 6.07
C GLU A 787 40.10 0.46 7.34
N SER A 788 39.71 1.74 7.25
CA SER A 788 39.59 2.54 8.44
C SER A 788 38.28 2.33 9.19
N VAL A 789 37.22 1.79 8.55
CA VAL A 789 36.06 1.23 9.27
C VAL A 789 36.47 -0.05 9.99
N ARG A 790 37.21 -0.92 9.32
CA ARG A 790 37.74 -2.14 9.92
C ARG A 790 38.69 -1.85 11.08
N ASP A 791 39.58 -0.87 10.92
CA ASP A 791 40.47 -0.44 12.02
C ASP A 791 39.68 0.18 13.19
N ALA A 792 38.66 1.02 12.91
CA ALA A 792 37.78 1.62 13.92
C ALA A 792 36.87 0.58 14.63
N LEU A 793 36.44 -0.47 13.97
CA LEU A 793 35.69 -1.59 14.53
C LEU A 793 36.59 -2.66 15.18
N HIS A 794 37.89 -2.47 15.23
CA HIS A 794 38.88 -3.42 15.75
C HIS A 794 38.88 -4.78 15.01
N ILE A 795 38.60 -4.77 13.71
CA ILE A 795 38.57 -6.01 12.90
C ILE A 795 40.02 -6.53 12.74
N LYS A 796 40.22 -7.80 13.04
CA LYS A 796 41.51 -8.45 12.89
C LYS A 796 41.93 -8.52 11.43
N LYS A 797 43.07 -7.89 11.11
CA LYS A 797 43.64 -7.87 9.75
C LYS A 797 43.87 -9.28 9.20
N GLY A 798 43.31 -9.56 8.01
CA GLY A 798 43.44 -10.86 7.34
C GLY A 798 42.52 -11.98 7.89
N SER A 799 41.63 -11.69 8.83
CA SER A 799 40.68 -12.67 9.38
C SER A 799 39.63 -13.11 8.37
N ILE A 800 39.16 -12.15 7.56
CA ILE A 800 38.22 -12.39 6.46
C ILE A 800 38.68 -11.68 5.18
N GLY A 801 38.15 -12.10 4.03
CA GLY A 801 38.23 -11.38 2.75
C GLY A 801 37.29 -10.17 2.72
N SER A 802 36.63 -9.95 1.58
CA SER A 802 35.56 -8.95 1.49
C SER A 802 34.39 -9.32 2.37
N TRP A 803 33.83 -8.30 3.06
CA TRP A 803 32.64 -8.47 3.87
C TRP A 803 31.42 -8.68 2.99
N THR A 804 30.54 -9.56 3.42
CA THR A 804 29.24 -9.78 2.76
C THR A 804 28.11 -9.71 3.77
N ARG A 805 27.02 -9.04 3.40
CA ARG A 805 25.84 -8.92 4.27
C ARG A 805 25.27 -10.30 4.63
N CYS A 806 25.15 -11.19 3.66
CA CYS A 806 24.75 -12.57 3.86
C CYS A 806 25.69 -13.51 3.11
N ASN A 807 26.37 -14.41 3.82
CA ASN A 807 27.29 -15.39 3.25
C ASN A 807 26.53 -16.63 2.73
N LEU A 808 26.14 -16.63 1.46
CA LEU A 808 25.47 -17.77 0.81
C LEU A 808 26.36 -18.98 0.57
N LYS A 809 27.70 -18.85 0.83
CA LYS A 809 28.69 -19.96 0.69
C LYS A 809 29.06 -20.53 2.05
N LEU A 810 28.28 -20.24 3.07
CA LEU A 810 28.51 -20.74 4.44
C LEU A 810 28.50 -22.27 4.44
N GLN A 811 29.48 -22.87 5.12
CA GLN A 811 29.55 -24.33 5.31
C GLN A 811 28.62 -24.72 6.49
N TYR A 812 27.33 -24.60 6.28
CA TYR A 812 26.31 -24.76 7.30
C TYR A 812 25.40 -25.94 7.01
N LYS A 813 25.11 -26.74 8.02
CA LYS A 813 24.18 -27.86 7.92
C LYS A 813 22.97 -27.62 8.77
N THR A 814 21.79 -27.47 8.16
CA THR A 814 20.52 -27.49 8.89
C THR A 814 20.33 -28.86 9.54
N THR A 815 20.24 -28.88 10.85
CA THR A 815 20.06 -30.09 11.69
C THR A 815 18.75 -30.07 12.46
N THR A 816 18.12 -28.92 12.59
CA THR A 816 16.84 -28.70 13.27
C THR A 816 15.85 -28.09 12.30
N TRP A 817 14.75 -28.78 12.04
CA TRP A 817 13.71 -28.34 11.10
C TRP A 817 12.45 -27.80 11.81
N ASN A 818 12.37 -27.97 13.15
CA ASN A 818 11.18 -27.60 13.91
C ASN A 818 11.58 -27.15 15.33
N SER A 819 11.35 -25.88 15.63
CA SER A 819 11.62 -25.28 16.95
C SER A 819 10.38 -25.21 17.86
N ILE A 820 9.18 -25.60 17.40
CA ILE A 820 7.94 -25.55 18.17
C ILE A 820 8.04 -26.25 19.55
N PRO A 821 8.72 -27.42 19.70
CA PRO A 821 8.87 -28.05 21.02
C PRO A 821 9.62 -27.19 22.03
N TYR A 822 10.61 -26.41 21.60
CA TYR A 822 11.36 -25.48 22.46
C TYR A 822 10.48 -24.30 22.94
N HIS A 823 9.62 -23.76 22.06
CA HIS A 823 8.60 -22.79 22.46
C HIS A 823 7.69 -23.33 23.55
N ALA A 824 7.20 -24.57 23.39
CA ALA A 824 6.35 -25.22 24.39
C ALA A 824 7.07 -25.40 25.73
N ASN A 825 8.33 -25.85 25.72
CA ASN A 825 9.13 -26.07 26.94
C ASN A 825 9.42 -24.74 27.66
N LEU A 826 9.84 -23.70 26.95
CA LEU A 826 10.12 -22.38 27.54
C LEU A 826 8.88 -21.73 28.13
N SER A 827 7.75 -21.83 27.45
CA SER A 827 6.45 -21.41 27.94
C SER A 827 6.04 -22.14 29.23
N ALA A 828 6.26 -23.47 29.27
CA ALA A 828 5.97 -24.29 30.47
C ALA A 828 6.84 -23.91 31.65
N LYS A 829 8.07 -23.42 31.42
CA LYS A 829 8.98 -22.87 32.43
C LYS A 829 8.68 -21.42 32.82
N GLY A 830 7.67 -20.78 32.19
CA GLY A 830 7.23 -19.43 32.52
C GLY A 830 7.99 -18.29 31.84
N TYR A 831 8.83 -18.59 30.83
CA TYR A 831 9.51 -17.56 30.06
C TYR A 831 8.54 -16.84 29.11
N ARG A 832 8.67 -15.52 29.04
CA ARG A 832 7.86 -14.67 28.15
C ARG A 832 8.32 -14.79 26.69
N SER A 833 7.39 -14.67 25.73
CA SER A 833 7.76 -14.54 24.34
C SER A 833 6.95 -13.45 23.62
N LEU A 834 7.64 -12.66 22.78
CA LEU A 834 7.06 -11.77 21.82
C LEU A 834 7.34 -12.31 20.42
N ILE A 835 6.29 -12.67 19.71
CA ILE A 835 6.37 -13.11 18.32
C ILE A 835 5.67 -12.03 17.48
N TYR A 836 6.34 -11.48 16.49
CA TYR A 836 5.71 -10.48 15.62
C TYR A 836 5.99 -10.78 14.15
N SER A 837 5.08 -10.35 13.28
CA SER A 837 5.21 -10.52 11.83
C SER A 837 4.77 -9.24 11.10
N GLY A 838 5.58 -8.78 10.16
CA GLY A 838 5.12 -7.81 9.16
C GLY A 838 4.05 -8.46 8.26
N ASP A 839 2.95 -7.77 8.08
CA ASP A 839 1.80 -8.32 7.34
C ASP A 839 1.96 -8.33 5.82
N HIS A 840 3.06 -7.74 5.31
CA HIS A 840 3.44 -7.72 3.88
C HIS A 840 4.66 -8.61 3.57
N ASP A 841 5.02 -9.51 4.49
CA ASP A 841 6.07 -10.50 4.28
C ASP A 841 5.52 -11.76 3.61
N MET A 842 6.00 -12.07 2.39
CA MET A 842 5.73 -13.31 1.69
C MET A 842 6.85 -14.37 1.90
N MET A 843 8.00 -14.00 2.47
CA MET A 843 9.06 -14.96 2.77
C MET A 843 8.66 -15.90 3.91
N VAL A 844 8.20 -15.32 5.03
CA VAL A 844 7.63 -16.02 6.18
C VAL A 844 6.28 -15.36 6.52
N PRO A 845 5.20 -15.73 5.83
CA PRO A 845 3.90 -15.10 6.01
C PRO A 845 3.38 -15.20 7.45
N PHE A 846 2.73 -14.14 7.96
CA PHE A 846 2.11 -14.15 9.29
C PHE A 846 1.13 -15.31 9.50
N LEU A 847 0.52 -15.81 8.42
CA LEU A 847 -0.37 -16.98 8.44
C LEU A 847 0.33 -18.24 8.96
N SER A 848 1.60 -18.48 8.55
CA SER A 848 2.37 -19.59 9.08
C SER A 848 2.69 -19.41 10.58
N THR A 849 3.00 -18.18 10.97
CA THR A 849 3.25 -17.83 12.38
C THR A 849 1.99 -18.06 13.23
N GLN A 850 0.82 -17.63 12.80
CA GLN A 850 -0.44 -17.94 13.47
C GLN A 850 -0.69 -19.44 13.54
N ALA A 851 -0.44 -20.18 12.47
CA ALA A 851 -0.70 -21.63 12.44
C ALA A 851 0.13 -22.40 13.47
N TRP A 852 1.44 -22.14 13.60
CA TRP A 852 2.25 -22.85 14.59
C TRP A 852 1.93 -22.39 16.04
N ILE A 853 1.62 -21.11 16.27
CA ILE A 853 1.17 -20.64 17.60
C ILE A 853 -0.11 -21.36 18.00
N ARG A 854 -1.08 -21.46 17.09
CA ARG A 854 -2.34 -22.18 17.27
C ARG A 854 -2.12 -23.65 17.61
N SER A 855 -1.10 -24.29 17.01
CA SER A 855 -0.76 -25.70 17.28
C SER A 855 -0.30 -25.95 18.72
N LEU A 856 0.15 -24.93 19.43
CA LEU A 856 0.48 -25.00 20.88
C LEU A 856 -0.75 -25.14 21.79
N ASN A 857 -1.93 -24.85 21.27
CA ASN A 857 -3.22 -24.97 21.97
C ASN A 857 -3.28 -24.21 23.31
N TYR A 858 -2.70 -22.99 23.34
CA TYR A 858 -2.73 -22.13 24.54
C TYR A 858 -4.06 -21.41 24.66
N SER A 859 -4.58 -21.24 25.89
CA SER A 859 -5.77 -20.42 26.13
C SER A 859 -5.46 -18.94 25.85
N ILE A 860 -6.41 -18.27 25.24
CA ILE A 860 -6.33 -16.85 24.96
C ILE A 860 -6.70 -16.07 26.24
N ILE A 861 -5.95 -15.05 26.59
CA ILE A 861 -6.22 -14.16 27.74
C ILE A 861 -6.45 -12.71 27.33
N ASP A 862 -6.01 -12.31 26.15
CA ASP A 862 -6.35 -11.03 25.52
C ASP A 862 -6.68 -11.33 24.06
N GLU A 863 -7.92 -11.03 23.67
CA GLU A 863 -8.44 -11.39 22.35
C GLU A 863 -7.76 -10.59 21.24
N TRP A 864 -7.99 -11.03 20.00
CA TRP A 864 -7.48 -10.33 18.82
C TRP A 864 -8.02 -8.90 18.80
N ARG A 865 -7.14 -7.93 18.85
CA ARG A 865 -7.49 -6.51 18.85
C ARG A 865 -6.39 -5.69 18.18
N GLN A 866 -6.75 -4.53 17.72
CA GLN A 866 -5.79 -3.54 17.25
C GLN A 866 -4.86 -3.06 18.39
N TRP A 867 -3.62 -2.71 18.03
CA TRP A 867 -2.73 -1.95 18.89
C TRP A 867 -2.34 -0.65 18.20
N ILE A 868 -2.19 0.41 19.00
CA ILE A 868 -2.18 1.80 18.53
C ILE A 868 -0.84 2.45 18.83
N VAL A 869 -0.28 3.18 17.86
CA VAL A 869 0.88 4.07 18.04
C VAL A 869 0.50 5.44 17.49
N GLU A 870 0.69 6.49 18.29
CA GLU A 870 0.37 7.88 17.91
C GLU A 870 -1.05 8.06 17.35
N GLY A 871 -2.04 7.36 17.92
CA GLY A 871 -3.43 7.42 17.47
C GLY A 871 -3.73 6.60 16.20
N GLN A 872 -2.76 5.87 15.66
CA GLN A 872 -2.92 5.06 14.45
C GLN A 872 -2.84 3.56 14.76
N VAL A 873 -3.58 2.76 14.01
CA VAL A 873 -3.49 1.30 14.09
C VAL A 873 -2.12 0.86 13.54
N ALA A 874 -1.26 0.39 14.44
CA ALA A 874 0.07 -0.12 14.13
C ALA A 874 0.07 -1.60 13.73
N GLY A 875 -1.01 -2.31 14.03
CA GLY A 875 -1.22 -3.72 13.73
C GLY A 875 -2.25 -4.34 14.66
N TYR A 876 -2.25 -5.66 14.71
CA TYR A 876 -3.16 -6.44 15.57
C TYR A 876 -2.37 -7.32 16.52
N THR A 877 -2.93 -7.60 17.69
CA THR A 877 -2.24 -8.39 18.73
C THR A 877 -3.20 -9.32 19.45
N ARG A 878 -2.64 -10.40 20.00
CA ARG A 878 -3.31 -11.37 20.88
C ARG A 878 -2.32 -11.87 21.91
N THR A 879 -2.76 -12.07 23.15
CA THR A 879 -1.93 -12.63 24.21
C THR A 879 -2.52 -13.95 24.71
N TYR A 880 -1.65 -14.92 24.92
CA TYR A 880 -1.99 -16.28 25.36
C TYR A 880 -1.58 -16.53 26.82
N SER A 881 -2.22 -17.52 27.45
CA SER A 881 -2.06 -17.86 28.88
C SER A 881 -0.60 -18.10 29.31
N ASN A 882 0.26 -18.54 28.42
CA ASN A 882 1.65 -18.89 28.69
C ASN A 882 2.62 -17.71 28.46
N GLN A 883 2.20 -16.47 28.70
CA GLN A 883 2.98 -15.24 28.51
C GLN A 883 3.50 -15.05 27.08
N MET A 884 2.87 -15.69 26.10
CA MET A 884 3.16 -15.49 24.68
C MET A 884 2.28 -14.38 24.13
N THR A 885 2.90 -13.37 23.51
CA THR A 885 2.22 -12.31 22.77
C THR A 885 2.53 -12.47 21.29
N PHE A 886 1.49 -12.51 20.46
CA PHE A 886 1.63 -12.41 19.00
C PHE A 886 1.16 -11.02 18.55
N ALA A 887 1.89 -10.42 17.60
CA ALA A 887 1.51 -9.14 17.00
C ALA A 887 1.79 -9.13 15.49
N THR A 888 0.88 -8.56 14.69
CA THR A 888 1.20 -8.13 13.33
C THR A 888 1.69 -6.68 13.36
N VAL A 889 2.52 -6.31 12.38
CA VAL A 889 2.97 -4.94 12.15
C VAL A 889 2.43 -4.50 10.79
N LYS A 890 1.48 -3.57 10.82
CA LYS A 890 0.77 -3.10 9.61
C LYS A 890 1.73 -2.42 8.63
N GLY A 891 1.75 -2.89 7.38
CA GLY A 891 2.66 -2.41 6.33
C GLY A 891 4.13 -2.80 6.54
N GLY A 892 4.42 -3.69 7.51
CA GLY A 892 5.76 -4.25 7.74
C GLY A 892 6.08 -5.39 6.77
N GLY A 893 7.35 -5.52 6.38
CA GLY A 893 7.88 -6.64 5.62
C GLY A 893 8.63 -7.64 6.49
N HIS A 894 9.54 -8.42 5.89
CA HIS A 894 10.30 -9.50 6.52
C HIS A 894 11.17 -9.03 7.70
N THR A 895 11.78 -7.86 7.57
CA THR A 895 12.49 -7.15 8.64
C THR A 895 11.58 -6.00 9.12
N ALA A 896 10.50 -6.32 9.85
CA ALA A 896 9.46 -5.34 10.20
C ALA A 896 10.01 -4.03 10.83
N PRO A 897 11.05 -4.04 11.70
CA PRO A 897 11.63 -2.80 12.24
C PRO A 897 12.25 -1.88 11.20
N GLU A 898 12.71 -2.40 10.08
CA GLU A 898 13.28 -1.63 8.97
C GLU A 898 12.22 -0.82 8.22
N TYR A 899 11.03 -1.40 8.07
CA TYR A 899 9.91 -0.81 7.32
C TYR A 899 8.99 0.04 8.19
N LYS A 900 8.87 -0.32 9.48
CA LYS A 900 7.99 0.31 10.47
C LYS A 900 8.73 0.59 11.78
N PRO A 901 9.78 1.42 11.76
CA PRO A 901 10.62 1.67 12.93
C PRO A 901 9.86 2.31 14.12
N PRO A 902 8.95 3.32 13.97
CA PRO A 902 8.21 3.88 15.10
C PRO A 902 7.32 2.83 15.81
N GLU A 903 6.58 2.05 15.01
CA GLU A 903 5.67 1.03 15.52
C GLU A 903 6.46 -0.06 16.26
N CYS A 904 7.54 -0.57 15.67
CA CYS A 904 8.36 -1.62 16.28
C CYS A 904 9.09 -1.14 17.54
N GLN A 905 9.54 0.12 17.58
CA GLN A 905 10.11 0.70 18.80
C GLN A 905 9.06 0.82 19.92
N ALA A 906 7.84 1.30 19.62
CA ALA A 906 6.75 1.37 20.60
C ALA A 906 6.30 -0.02 21.07
N MET A 907 6.28 -1.03 20.19
CA MET A 907 5.97 -2.42 20.50
C MET A 907 6.96 -2.98 21.54
N ILE A 908 8.26 -2.85 21.28
CA ILE A 908 9.28 -3.38 22.17
C ILE A 908 9.34 -2.64 23.52
N GLU A 909 9.19 -1.33 23.52
CA GLU A 909 9.15 -0.53 24.75
C GLU A 909 7.98 -0.97 25.66
N ARG A 910 6.77 -1.13 25.11
CA ARG A 910 5.60 -1.60 25.85
C ARG A 910 5.82 -3.00 26.38
N TRP A 911 6.26 -3.92 25.53
CA TRP A 911 6.42 -5.31 25.90
C TRP A 911 7.49 -5.49 27.00
N LEU A 912 8.65 -4.87 26.87
CA LEU A 912 9.72 -4.89 27.90
C LEU A 912 9.24 -4.25 29.21
N SER A 913 8.43 -3.22 29.17
CA SER A 913 7.85 -2.53 30.33
C SER A 913 6.60 -3.24 30.92
N TYR A 914 6.24 -4.44 30.43
CA TYR A 914 5.02 -5.18 30.86
C TYR A 914 3.72 -4.40 30.64
N LYS A 915 3.70 -3.47 29.71
CA LYS A 915 2.50 -2.76 29.26
C LYS A 915 1.83 -3.53 28.12
N PRO A 916 0.48 -3.48 27.99
CA PRO A 916 -0.19 -4.05 26.82
C PRO A 916 0.20 -3.30 25.53
N LEU A 917 0.22 -4.01 24.41
CA LEU A 917 0.41 -3.42 23.08
C LEU A 917 -0.78 -2.59 22.67
#